data_208b7c260e0214eb64f91ab3f46559b5
#
_entry.id   208b7c260e0214eb64f91ab3f46559b5
#
_cell.length_a   1.000
_cell.length_b   1.000
_cell.length_c   1.000
_cell.angle_alpha   90.00
_cell.angle_beta   90.00
_cell.angle_gamma   90.00
#
_symmetry.space_group_name_H-M   'P 1'
#
loop_
_entity.id
_entity.type
_entity.pdbx_description
1 polymer ?
#
loop_
_entity_poly.entity_id
_entity_poly.type
_entity_poly.pdbx_seq_one_letter_code
_entity_poly.pdbx_strand_id
1 'polypeptide(L)'
;MKDKIEKEDLERNRSPGDLTYSPTKFLCRILFPDNSPSKHNLGENGLLSDPFSPGTGRNRLKYALVLIRLSLVVIILLALTGSFWWTISITSSSRGHIYHGYRQLQEQVVSDLRDIGQLSLGATNVKDIEYCPPESENFIPCFNVSENLDLGLSKGEEVDRHCGPGSRQNCLVLPPVNYKIPLRWPTGRDVIWHANVNITAQEVLSSGSMTKRLMMLEEEQISFRSDSAMFDSIEDYSHQIAEMIGLRNESNFVRAGVRTILDIGCGYGSFGAHLFSSQLLTMCVANYEASGSQVQLTLERGLPAMIGSFNSKQLPYPSLSFDMIHCAECHVDWDQKDGIFLVEVDRLLRPGGYFVWTSTITNTQRSVRNKVSLKKWNFVQNFAESMCWKLLAQQDETAVWKKTSLKKCYFARRPGVGPSICSKGQDIESPYYRPLQACIAGTQSRRWIPIEERTKWPSRAKLNSSELKIHGLLSEALAEDSLNWNSAVNNYWSLLSPLIFSDHPKRPGDDDPSPPYNMLRNVLDMNAHFGGLNAALLDARKSVWVMNVIPTSGPNYLPLILDRGFVGVLHDWCEAFPTYPRTYDLVHANGLLSMEFGQHIRCPMFDLFIEMDRVLRPEGWVILRDTVPLIELARSHAARLKWDARVIEVESSDEKLLICQKPFSRRQAS
;
A
#
# COMPACT_ATOMS: atom_id res chain seq x y z
N MET A 1 23.98 -9.89 51.70
CA MET A 1 24.65 -9.00 50.77
C MET A 1 23.59 -8.10 50.13
N LYS A 2 22.85 -7.42 50.97
CA LYS A 2 21.96 -6.28 50.70
C LYS A 2 22.74 -5.08 51.22
N ASP A 3 22.57 -3.94 50.66
CA ASP A 3 23.25 -2.66 50.93
C ASP A 3 24.44 -2.34 50.04
N LYS A 4 24.09 -2.00 48.78
CA LYS A 4 24.91 -1.09 47.96
C LYS A 4 24.26 -0.70 46.60
N ILE A 5 23.00 -0.42 46.56
CA ILE A 5 22.34 0.22 45.40
C ILE A 5 21.25 1.17 45.97
N GLU A 6 21.71 2.24 46.59
CA GLU A 6 20.83 3.32 47.02
C GLU A 6 21.65 4.60 47.22
N LYS A 7 22.24 5.14 46.15
CA LYS A 7 22.84 6.49 46.16
C LYS A 7 23.34 6.97 44.77
N GLU A 8 22.50 6.88 43.74
CA GLU A 8 22.82 7.54 42.45
C GLU A 8 21.59 8.05 41.68
N ASP A 9 20.43 8.18 42.31
CA ASP A 9 19.20 8.72 41.67
C ASP A 9 18.71 9.99 42.38
N LEU A 10 19.56 11.00 42.54
CA LEU A 10 19.13 12.29 43.10
C LEU A 10 19.88 13.50 42.53
N GLU A 11 20.08 13.54 41.22
CA GLU A 11 20.52 14.76 40.52
C GLU A 11 20.19 14.73 39.02
N ARG A 12 18.91 14.71 38.65
CA ARG A 12 18.46 15.09 37.30
C ARG A 12 16.98 15.44 37.24
N ASN A 13 16.58 16.45 37.98
CA ASN A 13 15.31 17.12 37.76
C ASN A 13 15.54 18.63 37.80
N ARG A 14 15.88 19.22 36.67
CA ARG A 14 15.66 20.64 36.37
C ARG A 14 15.03 20.78 35.00
N SER A 15 13.75 21.05 35.03
CA SER A 15 12.95 21.57 33.91
C SER A 15 13.58 22.82 33.31
N PRO A 16 13.64 23.00 32.00
CA PRO A 16 13.76 24.31 31.38
C PRO A 16 12.34 24.87 31.11
N GLY A 17 12.15 26.08 31.61
CA GLY A 17 10.91 26.81 31.55
C GLY A 17 10.47 27.22 30.16
N ASP A 18 9.23 27.59 30.12
CA ASP A 18 8.46 28.20 29.06
C ASP A 18 9.18 29.27 28.29
N LEU A 19 9.30 29.09 26.99
CA LEU A 19 9.59 30.13 26.01
C LEU A 19 8.35 30.32 25.11
N THR A 20 7.46 31.17 25.60
CA THR A 20 6.41 31.78 24.77
C THR A 20 7.08 32.70 23.73
N TYR A 21 7.03 32.31 22.47
CA TYR A 21 7.45 33.15 21.34
C TYR A 21 6.33 34.13 21.00
N SER A 22 6.57 35.40 21.29
CA SER A 22 5.75 36.54 20.81
C SER A 22 6.26 37.03 19.46
N PRO A 23 5.40 37.17 18.43
CA PRO A 23 5.83 37.55 17.05
C PRO A 23 6.19 38.99 16.81
N THR A 24 6.25 39.84 17.83
CA THR A 24 6.36 41.30 17.66
C THR A 24 7.78 41.91 17.73
N LYS A 25 8.83 41.11 17.81
CA LYS A 25 10.22 41.63 17.90
C LYS A 25 11.07 41.52 16.62
N PHE A 26 10.50 41.07 15.51
CA PHE A 26 11.30 40.90 14.27
C PHE A 26 11.18 42.04 13.24
N LEU A 27 10.35 43.01 13.48
CA LEU A 27 10.10 44.12 12.53
C LEU A 27 10.82 45.43 12.84
N CYS A 28 11.70 45.50 13.85
CA CYS A 28 12.35 46.75 14.29
C CYS A 28 13.85 46.88 13.92
N ARG A 29 14.39 46.00 13.08
CA ARG A 29 15.84 46.01 12.76
C ARG A 29 16.23 46.27 11.31
N ILE A 30 15.26 46.70 10.48
CA ILE A 30 15.54 46.95 9.02
C ILE A 30 15.43 48.43 8.62
N LEU A 31 15.09 49.35 9.50
CA LEU A 31 14.80 50.75 9.09
C LEU A 31 15.67 51.88 9.65
N PHE A 32 16.78 51.63 10.34
CA PHE A 32 17.68 52.77 10.68
C PHE A 32 19.15 52.32 10.68
N PRO A 33 19.96 52.83 9.74
CA PRO A 33 21.40 52.82 9.92
C PRO A 33 21.81 54.03 10.77
N ASP A 34 22.48 53.77 11.90
CA ASP A 34 23.14 54.75 12.73
C ASP A 34 24.23 55.50 11.94
N ASN A 35 24.07 56.82 11.83
CA ASN A 35 25.16 57.70 11.46
C ASN A 35 25.46 58.58 12.67
N SER A 36 26.57 58.33 13.33
CA SER A 36 27.22 59.27 14.24
C SER A 36 28.54 59.76 13.64
N PRO A 37 28.86 61.05 13.77
CA PRO A 37 29.94 61.68 13.02
C PRO A 37 31.27 61.64 13.76
N SER A 38 32.34 61.38 13.06
CA SER A 38 33.70 61.72 13.53
C SER A 38 34.21 62.96 12.79
N LYS A 39 34.65 63.86 13.61
CA LYS A 39 35.33 65.11 13.24
C LYS A 39 36.71 64.77 12.66
N HIS A 40 37.11 65.45 11.63
CA HIS A 40 38.46 66.08 11.53
C HIS A 40 38.49 67.20 10.53
N ASN A 41 39.28 68.18 10.95
CA ASN A 41 39.48 69.54 10.45
C ASN A 41 40.38 69.67 9.20
N LEU A 42 40.33 70.88 8.70
CA LEU A 42 41.36 71.73 8.08
C LEU A 42 41.49 71.80 6.56
N GLY A 43 41.36 73.02 6.12
CA GLY A 43 42.27 73.72 5.20
C GLY A 43 41.57 74.47 4.05
N GLU A 44 41.24 75.63 4.28
CA GLU A 44 41.63 76.95 3.68
C GLU A 44 41.69 77.15 2.15
N ASN A 45 41.14 78.26 1.77
CA ASN A 45 41.44 79.19 0.63
C ASN A 45 40.71 78.89 -0.72
N GLY A 46 39.99 79.81 -1.22
CA GLY A 46 40.11 81.16 -1.52
C GLY A 46 39.21 81.62 -2.66
N LEU A 47 38.59 82.77 -2.41
CA LEU A 47 38.30 83.94 -3.29
C LEU A 47 37.37 83.82 -4.53
N LEU A 48 36.40 84.67 -4.43
CA LEU A 48 35.88 85.68 -5.38
C LEU A 48 34.59 85.36 -6.17
N SER A 49 33.66 86.11 -5.81
CA SER A 49 32.79 87.16 -6.43
C SER A 49 31.38 86.73 -6.78
N ASP A 50 30.52 87.46 -6.09
CA ASP A 50 29.11 87.74 -6.34
C ASP A 50 28.84 88.33 -7.75
N PRO A 51 27.62 88.64 -8.14
CA PRO A 51 26.31 88.46 -7.55
C PRO A 51 25.21 88.07 -8.58
N PHE A 52 24.12 87.58 -8.18
CA PHE A 52 22.75 87.97 -8.53
C PHE A 52 21.72 87.05 -7.91
N SER A 53 20.98 87.57 -6.96
CA SER A 53 19.69 87.04 -6.47
C SER A 53 18.59 87.31 -7.49
N PRO A 54 17.47 86.61 -7.55
CA PRO A 54 16.57 86.40 -6.41
C PRO A 54 15.89 85.04 -6.30
N GLY A 55 15.62 84.70 -5.06
CA GLY A 55 14.73 83.76 -4.49
C GLY A 55 13.49 83.31 -5.24
N THR A 56 13.28 82.01 -5.14
CA THR A 56 11.98 81.31 -5.03
C THR A 56 12.11 79.76 -5.03
N GLY A 57 13.33 79.22 -5.04
CA GLY A 57 13.49 77.70 -5.20
C GLY A 57 13.33 76.90 -3.92
N ARG A 58 13.48 77.44 -2.72
CA ARG A 58 13.62 76.66 -1.47
C ARG A 58 12.29 76.16 -0.89
N ASN A 59 11.18 76.84 -1.23
CA ASN A 59 9.85 76.39 -0.75
C ASN A 59 9.22 75.32 -1.66
N ARG A 60 9.46 75.34 -2.97
CA ARG A 60 8.95 74.31 -3.89
C ARG A 60 9.55 72.93 -3.61
N LEU A 61 10.82 72.81 -3.24
CA LEU A 61 11.49 71.55 -2.93
C LEU A 61 10.98 71.00 -1.62
N LYS A 62 10.70 71.82 -0.62
CA LYS A 62 10.08 71.35 0.67
C LYS A 62 8.64 70.87 0.46
N TYR A 63 7.85 71.62 -0.35
CA TYR A 63 6.50 71.19 -0.70
C TYR A 63 6.51 69.90 -1.55
N ALA A 64 7.43 69.70 -2.48
CA ALA A 64 7.58 68.47 -3.26
C ALA A 64 7.96 67.28 -2.37
N LEU A 65 8.88 67.43 -1.41
CA LEU A 65 9.27 66.43 -0.46
C LEU A 65 8.13 66.10 0.53
N VAL A 66 7.34 67.04 0.94
CA VAL A 66 6.16 66.82 1.77
C VAL A 66 5.08 66.08 0.97
N LEU A 67 4.85 66.43 -0.28
CA LEU A 67 3.90 65.73 -1.16
C LEU A 67 4.35 64.31 -1.46
N ILE A 68 5.64 64.04 -1.68
CA ILE A 68 6.19 62.69 -1.88
C ILE A 68 6.04 61.85 -0.60
N ARG A 69 6.29 62.40 0.57
CA ARG A 69 6.07 61.71 1.84
C ARG A 69 4.60 61.41 2.10
N LEU A 70 3.71 62.34 1.79
CA LEU A 70 2.26 62.14 1.92
C LEU A 70 1.76 61.08 0.95
N SER A 71 2.23 61.08 -0.31
CA SER A 71 1.88 60.08 -1.30
C SER A 71 2.40 58.70 -0.91
N LEU A 72 3.61 58.59 -0.35
CA LEU A 72 4.14 57.32 0.19
C LEU A 72 3.31 56.78 1.37
N VAL A 73 2.90 57.65 2.28
CA VAL A 73 2.02 57.24 3.41
C VAL A 73 0.67 56.78 2.89
N VAL A 74 0.09 57.44 1.89
CA VAL A 74 -1.17 57.04 1.28
C VAL A 74 -1.03 55.70 0.57
N ILE A 75 0.06 55.46 -0.16
CA ILE A 75 0.32 54.18 -0.83
C ILE A 75 0.47 53.04 0.21
N ILE A 76 1.19 53.28 1.31
CA ILE A 76 1.34 52.30 2.39
C ILE A 76 -0.01 52.01 3.05
N LEU A 77 -0.83 53.02 3.30
CA LEU A 77 -2.16 52.84 3.86
C LEU A 77 -3.08 52.07 2.91
N LEU A 78 -3.01 52.33 1.61
CA LEU A 78 -3.77 51.59 0.60
C LEU A 78 -3.29 50.12 0.48
N ALA A 79 -1.99 49.90 0.56
CA ALA A 79 -1.43 48.54 0.58
C ALA A 79 -1.84 47.77 1.85
N LEU A 80 -1.82 48.40 3.02
CA LEU A 80 -2.25 47.78 4.28
C LEU A 80 -3.77 47.51 4.30
N THR A 81 -4.57 48.45 3.82
CA THR A 81 -6.02 48.25 3.71
C THR A 81 -6.36 47.22 2.66
N GLY A 82 -5.68 47.18 1.54
CA GLY A 82 -5.83 46.17 0.51
C GLY A 82 -5.44 44.76 0.98
N SER A 83 -4.31 44.64 1.69
CA SER A 83 -3.89 43.37 2.29
C SER A 83 -4.85 42.90 3.41
N PHE A 84 -5.35 43.83 4.22
CA PHE A 84 -6.35 43.53 5.25
C PHE A 84 -7.69 43.11 4.65
N TRP A 85 -8.13 43.74 3.58
CA TRP A 85 -9.32 43.37 2.83
C TRP A 85 -9.14 42.00 2.14
N TRP A 86 -7.97 41.72 1.60
CA TRP A 86 -7.66 40.44 0.98
C TRP A 86 -7.64 39.32 2.02
N THR A 87 -7.03 39.51 3.18
CA THR A 87 -7.07 38.53 4.27
C THR A 87 -8.47 38.30 4.80
N ILE A 88 -9.31 39.32 4.94
CA ILE A 88 -10.72 39.20 5.31
C ILE A 88 -11.51 38.46 4.21
N SER A 89 -11.27 38.75 2.94
CA SER A 89 -11.93 38.09 1.81
C SER A 89 -11.57 36.60 1.75
N ILE A 90 -10.30 36.23 1.97
CA ILE A 90 -9.88 34.81 2.03
C ILE A 90 -10.49 34.10 3.24
N THR A 91 -10.52 34.73 4.43
CA THR A 91 -11.11 34.11 5.62
C THR A 91 -12.64 34.06 5.59
N SER A 92 -13.30 35.05 4.96
CA SER A 92 -14.76 35.01 4.77
C SER A 92 -15.16 34.03 3.66
N SER A 93 -14.36 33.91 2.58
CA SER A 93 -14.55 32.92 1.53
C SER A 93 -14.41 31.50 2.06
N SER A 94 -13.36 31.22 2.85
CA SER A 94 -13.19 29.88 3.42
C SER A 94 -14.30 29.50 4.42
N ARG A 95 -14.78 30.44 5.23
CA ARG A 95 -15.95 30.23 6.11
C ARG A 95 -17.26 30.10 5.32
N GLY A 96 -17.41 30.86 4.25
CA GLY A 96 -18.56 30.77 3.33
C GLY A 96 -18.58 29.42 2.62
N HIS A 97 -17.46 28.91 2.16
CA HIS A 97 -17.37 27.58 1.53
C HIS A 97 -17.67 26.44 2.50
N ILE A 98 -17.20 26.51 3.74
CA ILE A 98 -17.56 25.50 4.77
C ILE A 98 -19.05 25.57 5.07
N TYR A 99 -19.64 26.75 5.21
CA TYR A 99 -21.08 26.94 5.46
C TYR A 99 -21.94 26.57 4.23
N HIS A 100 -21.48 26.90 3.02
CA HIS A 100 -22.13 26.48 1.76
C HIS A 100 -22.05 24.97 1.56
N GLY A 101 -20.90 24.35 1.86
CA GLY A 101 -20.75 22.91 1.81
C GLY A 101 -21.66 22.20 2.83
N TYR A 102 -21.78 22.73 4.04
CA TYR A 102 -22.69 22.19 5.06
C TYR A 102 -24.15 22.35 4.67
N ARG A 103 -24.53 23.46 4.08
CA ARG A 103 -25.89 23.74 3.61
C ARG A 103 -26.22 22.91 2.38
N GLN A 104 -25.32 22.76 1.42
CA GLN A 104 -25.47 21.87 0.29
C GLN A 104 -25.57 20.39 0.73
N LEU A 105 -24.76 19.95 1.71
CA LEU A 105 -24.87 18.63 2.32
C LEU A 105 -26.25 18.43 2.97
N GLN A 106 -26.77 19.43 3.68
CA GLN A 106 -28.08 19.37 4.32
C GLN A 106 -29.22 19.38 3.31
N GLU A 107 -29.12 20.19 2.25
CA GLU A 107 -30.09 20.23 1.15
C GLU A 107 -30.03 18.93 0.33
N GLN A 108 -28.84 18.35 0.15
CA GLN A 108 -28.64 17.07 -0.55
C GLN A 108 -29.21 15.90 0.27
N VAL A 109 -28.98 15.86 1.59
CA VAL A 109 -29.61 14.87 2.47
C VAL A 109 -31.12 14.97 2.47
N VAL A 110 -31.69 16.18 2.45
CA VAL A 110 -33.15 16.39 2.34
C VAL A 110 -33.66 15.99 0.96
N SER A 111 -32.90 16.27 -0.11
CA SER A 111 -33.22 15.80 -1.47
C SER A 111 -33.16 14.28 -1.54
N ASP A 112 -32.10 13.68 -1.02
CA ASP A 112 -31.90 12.22 -1.03
C ASP A 112 -32.97 11.49 -0.20
N LEU A 113 -33.38 12.06 0.95
CA LEU A 113 -34.51 11.55 1.74
C LEU A 113 -35.84 11.70 1.00
N ARG A 114 -36.04 12.75 0.18
CA ARG A 114 -37.21 12.95 -0.64
C ARG A 114 -37.22 12.01 -1.82
N ASP A 115 -36.09 11.76 -2.46
CA ASP A 115 -35.93 10.82 -3.58
C ASP A 115 -36.05 9.37 -3.09
N ILE A 116 -35.56 9.02 -1.90
CA ILE A 116 -35.83 7.73 -1.24
C ILE A 116 -37.30 7.58 -0.95
N GLY A 117 -38.00 8.64 -0.51
CA GLY A 117 -39.44 8.66 -0.31
C GLY A 117 -40.24 8.50 -1.62
N GLN A 118 -39.79 9.09 -2.72
CA GLN A 118 -40.40 8.94 -4.05
C GLN A 118 -40.08 7.60 -4.70
N LEU A 119 -38.86 7.07 -4.52
CA LEU A 119 -38.48 5.70 -4.93
C LEU A 119 -39.29 4.63 -4.19
N SER A 120 -39.61 4.86 -2.91
CA SER A 120 -40.46 3.92 -2.14
C SER A 120 -41.92 3.93 -2.60
N LEU A 121 -42.39 5.01 -3.26
CA LEU A 121 -43.75 5.13 -3.81
C LEU A 121 -43.87 4.67 -5.27
N GLY A 122 -42.73 4.50 -5.98
CA GLY A 122 -42.67 4.07 -7.37
C GLY A 122 -41.91 2.77 -7.64
N ALA A 123 -41.57 2.04 -6.61
CA ALA A 123 -40.76 0.85 -6.74
C ALA A 123 -41.47 -0.28 -7.46
N THR A 124 -41.19 -0.44 -8.73
CA THR A 124 -41.13 -1.79 -9.31
C THR A 124 -40.26 -2.62 -8.37
N ASN A 125 -40.80 -3.73 -7.87
CA ASN A 125 -40.14 -4.67 -6.95
C ASN A 125 -38.67 -4.95 -7.34
N VAL A 126 -37.74 -4.14 -6.87
CA VAL A 126 -36.33 -4.46 -6.91
C VAL A 126 -36.16 -5.56 -5.85
N LYS A 127 -36.09 -6.80 -6.29
CA LYS A 127 -35.89 -7.95 -5.43
C LYS A 127 -34.67 -7.68 -4.56
N ASP A 128 -34.86 -7.64 -3.25
CA ASP A 128 -33.76 -7.49 -2.30
C ASP A 128 -32.72 -8.59 -2.55
N ILE A 129 -31.44 -8.25 -2.50
CA ILE A 129 -30.38 -9.22 -2.68
C ILE A 129 -30.35 -10.12 -1.45
N GLU A 130 -30.44 -11.41 -1.69
CA GLU A 130 -30.43 -12.41 -0.64
C GLU A 130 -29.01 -12.51 -0.01
N TYR A 131 -28.97 -12.89 1.25
CA TYR A 131 -27.72 -13.22 1.91
C TYR A 131 -27.26 -14.63 1.56
N CYS A 132 -25.95 -14.81 1.40
CA CYS A 132 -25.38 -16.14 1.20
C CYS A 132 -25.62 -17.03 2.44
N PRO A 133 -25.76 -18.35 2.25
CA PRO A 133 -25.95 -19.28 3.36
C PRO A 133 -24.72 -19.26 4.30
N PRO A 134 -24.87 -19.71 5.57
CA PRO A 134 -23.79 -19.65 6.57
C PRO A 134 -22.49 -20.31 6.13
N GLU A 135 -22.57 -21.38 5.36
CA GLU A 135 -21.41 -22.13 4.84
C GLU A 135 -20.57 -21.29 3.88
N SER A 136 -21.16 -20.24 3.33
CA SER A 136 -20.50 -19.34 2.37
C SER A 136 -19.79 -18.15 3.02
N GLU A 137 -19.62 -18.10 4.34
CA GLU A 137 -18.99 -16.92 4.99
C GLU A 137 -17.55 -16.63 4.52
N ASN A 138 -16.84 -17.66 4.06
CA ASN A 138 -15.52 -17.56 3.43
C ASN A 138 -15.57 -17.77 1.90
N PHE A 139 -16.75 -17.60 1.29
CA PHE A 139 -16.94 -17.82 -0.12
C PHE A 139 -16.03 -16.94 -0.97
N ILE A 140 -15.27 -17.60 -1.82
CA ILE A 140 -14.43 -16.97 -2.84
C ILE A 140 -14.88 -17.56 -4.17
N PRO A 141 -15.50 -16.78 -5.03
CA PRO A 141 -15.88 -17.25 -6.36
C PRO A 141 -14.69 -17.87 -7.07
N CYS A 142 -14.92 -18.96 -7.78
CA CYS A 142 -13.89 -19.66 -8.57
C CYS A 142 -12.83 -20.44 -7.78
N PHE A 143 -12.94 -20.51 -6.45
CA PHE A 143 -12.08 -21.31 -5.59
C PHE A 143 -12.85 -22.45 -4.89
N ASN A 144 -13.89 -22.96 -5.51
CA ASN A 144 -14.63 -24.10 -4.98
C ASN A 144 -13.98 -25.41 -5.45
N VAL A 145 -13.35 -26.11 -4.51
CA VAL A 145 -12.67 -27.39 -4.80
C VAL A 145 -13.62 -28.45 -5.39
N SER A 146 -14.85 -28.52 -4.91
CA SER A 146 -15.84 -29.48 -5.43
C SER A 146 -16.22 -29.21 -6.88
N GLU A 147 -16.45 -27.93 -7.19
CA GLU A 147 -16.82 -27.50 -8.54
C GLU A 147 -15.66 -27.69 -9.54
N ASN A 148 -14.42 -27.54 -9.07
CA ASN A 148 -13.23 -27.80 -9.89
C ASN A 148 -12.98 -29.29 -10.15
N LEU A 149 -13.31 -30.15 -9.20
CA LEU A 149 -13.29 -31.61 -9.43
C LEU A 149 -14.35 -32.01 -10.45
N ASP A 150 -15.53 -31.36 -10.42
CA ASP A 150 -16.60 -31.56 -11.41
C ASP A 150 -16.20 -31.06 -12.81
N LEU A 151 -15.32 -30.04 -12.89
CA LEU A 151 -14.70 -29.57 -14.13
C LEU A 151 -13.53 -30.43 -14.62
N GLY A 152 -13.21 -31.53 -13.93
CA GLY A 152 -12.15 -32.47 -14.30
C GLY A 152 -10.75 -32.06 -13.88
N LEU A 153 -10.62 -31.07 -12.98
CA LEU A 153 -9.34 -30.72 -12.36
C LEU A 153 -9.04 -31.75 -11.25
N SER A 154 -7.82 -32.29 -11.24
CA SER A 154 -7.42 -33.25 -10.22
C SER A 154 -7.27 -32.60 -8.85
N LYS A 155 -7.53 -33.37 -7.79
CA LYS A 155 -7.35 -32.93 -6.39
C LYS A 155 -5.89 -32.55 -6.17
N GLY A 156 -5.62 -31.25 -5.94
CA GLY A 156 -4.27 -30.68 -5.84
C GLY A 156 -3.78 -29.92 -7.09
N GLU A 157 -4.48 -29.99 -8.22
CA GLU A 157 -4.33 -29.01 -9.31
C GLU A 157 -5.19 -27.78 -8.99
N GLU A 158 -4.96 -27.26 -7.81
CA GLU A 158 -5.80 -26.25 -7.22
C GLU A 158 -5.73 -24.98 -8.02
N VAL A 159 -6.78 -24.79 -8.66
CA VAL A 159 -7.70 -23.73 -8.59
C VAL A 159 -7.03 -22.39 -8.75
N ASP A 160 -6.40 -22.26 -9.83
CA ASP A 160 -6.32 -20.96 -10.44
C ASP A 160 -7.73 -20.52 -10.83
N ARG A 161 -8.12 -19.37 -10.30
CA ARG A 161 -9.31 -18.64 -10.66
C ARG A 161 -9.84 -18.97 -12.05
N HIS A 162 -10.89 -19.73 -12.16
CA HIS A 162 -11.60 -19.91 -13.41
C HIS A 162 -13.06 -19.56 -13.16
N CYS A 163 -13.35 -18.26 -13.23
CA CYS A 163 -14.70 -17.77 -13.20
C CYS A 163 -15.32 -17.90 -14.57
N GLY A 164 -15.93 -19.07 -14.85
CA GLY A 164 -16.83 -19.17 -15.98
C GLY A 164 -18.04 -18.23 -15.82
N PRO A 165 -18.66 -17.80 -16.92
CA PRO A 165 -19.90 -17.03 -16.86
C PRO A 165 -20.96 -17.82 -16.06
N GLY A 166 -21.46 -17.25 -14.97
CA GLY A 166 -22.44 -17.85 -14.07
C GLY A 166 -21.92 -18.49 -12.78
N SER A 167 -20.61 -18.53 -12.56
CA SER A 167 -20.02 -19.09 -11.34
C SER A 167 -20.12 -18.17 -10.11
N ARG A 168 -20.55 -16.92 -10.25
CA ARG A 168 -20.76 -16.01 -9.13
C ARG A 168 -22.13 -16.23 -8.51
N GLN A 169 -22.16 -16.42 -7.19
CA GLN A 169 -23.40 -16.36 -6.44
C GLN A 169 -23.81 -14.89 -6.27
N ASN A 170 -25.02 -14.56 -6.72
CA ASN A 170 -25.59 -13.22 -6.56
C ASN A 170 -26.17 -13.03 -5.16
N CYS A 171 -25.38 -13.25 -4.13
CA CYS A 171 -25.76 -13.08 -2.72
C CYS A 171 -24.71 -12.31 -1.94
N LEU A 172 -25.08 -11.67 -0.84
CA LEU A 172 -24.18 -10.92 0.04
C LEU A 172 -23.58 -11.82 1.09
N VAL A 173 -22.25 -11.84 1.19
CA VAL A 173 -21.53 -12.62 2.18
C VAL A 173 -21.54 -11.92 3.54
N LEU A 174 -22.31 -12.49 4.49
CA LEU A 174 -22.36 -11.97 5.85
C LEU A 174 -21.10 -12.33 6.65
N PRO A 175 -20.69 -11.45 7.59
CA PRO A 175 -19.60 -11.77 8.51
C PRO A 175 -20.00 -12.91 9.47
N PRO A 176 -19.03 -13.56 10.13
CA PRO A 176 -19.26 -14.46 11.25
C PRO A 176 -20.14 -13.83 12.33
N VAL A 177 -20.86 -14.64 13.10
CA VAL A 177 -21.84 -14.15 14.10
C VAL A 177 -21.21 -13.19 15.11
N ASN A 178 -20.02 -13.49 15.58
CA ASN A 178 -19.29 -12.71 16.57
C ASN A 178 -18.20 -11.82 15.96
N TYR A 179 -18.30 -11.50 14.66
CA TYR A 179 -17.31 -10.66 13.99
C TYR A 179 -17.12 -9.34 14.72
N LYS A 180 -15.88 -8.95 14.91
CA LYS A 180 -15.47 -7.69 15.54
C LYS A 180 -14.71 -6.83 14.56
N ILE A 181 -14.88 -5.52 14.65
CA ILE A 181 -14.08 -4.56 13.89
C ILE A 181 -12.61 -4.80 14.22
N PRO A 182 -11.70 -4.68 13.25
CA PRO A 182 -10.27 -4.88 13.47
C PRO A 182 -9.76 -4.18 14.72
N LEU A 183 -8.85 -4.83 15.43
CA LEU A 183 -8.25 -4.27 16.63
C LEU A 183 -7.51 -2.98 16.30
N ARG A 184 -7.64 -2.03 17.20
CA ARG A 184 -6.90 -0.78 17.13
C ARG A 184 -5.59 -0.93 17.89
N TRP A 185 -4.48 -0.97 17.22
CA TRP A 185 -3.18 -0.76 17.83
C TRP A 185 -2.25 0.01 16.89
N PRO A 186 -1.47 0.93 17.43
CA PRO A 186 -0.73 1.90 16.60
C PRO A 186 0.42 1.29 15.81
N THR A 187 1.06 0.24 16.31
CA THR A 187 2.28 -0.31 15.71
C THR A 187 2.27 -1.83 15.53
N GLY A 188 1.58 -2.57 16.39
CA GLY A 188 1.60 -4.02 16.38
C GLY A 188 0.71 -4.66 15.31
N ARG A 189 1.10 -5.84 14.86
CA ARG A 189 0.35 -6.70 13.93
C ARG A 189 0.32 -8.14 14.42
N ASP A 190 0.40 -8.34 15.74
CA ASP A 190 0.64 -9.65 16.33
C ASP A 190 -0.58 -10.22 17.04
N VAL A 191 -1.70 -9.49 17.02
CA VAL A 191 -2.97 -9.92 17.62
C VAL A 191 -4.12 -9.68 16.66
N ILE A 192 -5.05 -10.63 16.58
CA ILE A 192 -6.31 -10.53 15.82
C ILE A 192 -7.49 -11.01 16.65
N TRP A 193 -8.71 -10.67 16.23
CA TRP A 193 -9.91 -11.23 16.82
C TRP A 193 -10.12 -12.67 16.31
N HIS A 194 -10.26 -13.63 17.25
CA HIS A 194 -10.54 -15.03 16.92
C HIS A 194 -11.82 -15.18 16.08
N ALA A 195 -12.86 -14.44 16.42
CA ALA A 195 -14.15 -14.52 15.73
C ALA A 195 -14.13 -14.01 14.27
N ASN A 196 -13.07 -13.33 13.84
CA ASN A 196 -12.99 -12.78 12.47
C ASN A 196 -12.49 -13.81 11.46
N VAL A 197 -11.89 -14.90 11.93
CA VAL A 197 -11.29 -15.93 11.10
C VAL A 197 -11.95 -17.29 11.38
N ASN A 198 -12.14 -18.08 10.33
CA ASN A 198 -12.68 -19.41 10.46
C ASN A 198 -11.55 -20.40 10.78
N ILE A 199 -11.18 -20.43 12.05
CA ILE A 199 -10.18 -21.39 12.57
C ILE A 199 -10.66 -21.94 13.90
N THR A 200 -10.61 -23.26 14.05
CA THR A 200 -10.99 -23.92 15.29
C THR A 200 -9.79 -24.05 16.24
N ALA A 201 -10.06 -24.11 17.54
CA ALA A 201 -9.02 -24.36 18.54
C ALA A 201 -8.32 -25.71 18.29
N GLN A 202 -9.04 -26.71 17.78
CA GLN A 202 -8.48 -28.01 17.43
C GLN A 202 -7.50 -27.89 16.25
N GLU A 203 -7.79 -27.07 15.23
CA GLU A 203 -6.88 -26.80 14.11
C GLU A 203 -5.62 -26.06 14.57
N VAL A 204 -5.75 -25.12 15.52
CA VAL A 204 -4.60 -24.45 16.14
C VAL A 204 -3.71 -25.43 16.89
N LEU A 205 -4.31 -26.39 17.62
CA LEU A 205 -3.59 -27.33 18.47
C LEU A 205 -3.09 -28.58 17.72
N SER A 206 -3.88 -29.10 16.75
CA SER A 206 -3.64 -30.40 16.09
C SER A 206 -2.73 -30.29 14.87
N SER A 207 -2.49 -29.13 14.35
CA SER A 207 -1.72 -29.02 13.11
C SER A 207 -0.26 -29.32 13.36
N GLY A 208 0.20 -30.39 12.77
CA GLY A 208 1.61 -30.75 12.68
C GLY A 208 2.48 -29.79 11.86
N SER A 209 1.88 -28.73 11.28
CA SER A 209 2.59 -27.65 10.61
C SER A 209 3.34 -26.81 11.63
N MET A 210 4.63 -26.62 11.42
CA MET A 210 5.50 -25.86 12.31
C MET A 210 5.05 -24.41 12.51
N THR A 211 4.38 -23.84 11.51
CA THR A 211 3.82 -22.49 11.54
C THR A 211 2.67 -22.34 12.52
N LYS A 212 1.90 -23.39 12.78
CA LYS A 212 0.73 -23.33 13.68
C LYS A 212 1.11 -23.36 15.17
N ARG A 213 2.32 -23.77 15.52
CA ARG A 213 2.83 -23.67 16.90
C ARG A 213 3.12 -22.24 17.36
N LEU A 214 3.08 -21.29 16.43
CA LEU A 214 3.38 -19.88 16.70
C LEU A 214 2.17 -19.08 17.19
N MET A 215 0.98 -19.67 17.26
CA MET A 215 -0.22 -19.00 17.75
C MET A 215 -0.50 -19.35 19.20
N MET A 216 -0.97 -18.34 19.94
CA MET A 216 -1.62 -18.52 21.23
C MET A 216 -3.10 -18.16 21.07
N LEU A 217 -3.99 -19.06 21.49
CA LEU A 217 -5.41 -18.79 21.51
C LEU A 217 -5.80 -18.29 22.91
N GLU A 218 -6.29 -17.07 22.97
CA GLU A 218 -6.93 -16.47 24.12
C GLU A 218 -8.45 -16.46 23.92
N GLU A 219 -9.23 -16.12 24.95
CA GLU A 219 -10.69 -16.26 24.92
C GLU A 219 -11.35 -15.57 23.70
N GLU A 220 -10.87 -14.38 23.32
CA GLU A 220 -11.41 -13.62 22.18
C GLU A 220 -10.36 -13.31 21.09
N GLN A 221 -9.09 -13.56 21.36
CA GLN A 221 -7.97 -13.10 20.54
C GLN A 221 -7.02 -14.25 20.20
N ILE A 222 -6.39 -14.11 19.05
CA ILE A 222 -5.24 -14.93 18.66
C ILE A 222 -4.01 -14.05 18.67
N SER A 223 -3.03 -14.41 19.49
CA SER A 223 -1.73 -13.77 19.56
C SER A 223 -0.69 -14.60 18.81
N PHE A 224 0.11 -13.94 17.98
CA PHE A 224 1.17 -14.57 17.19
C PHE A 224 2.50 -14.42 17.92
N ARG A 225 3.15 -15.53 18.23
CA ARG A 225 4.46 -15.55 18.88
C ARG A 225 5.58 -15.30 17.87
N SER A 226 6.70 -14.81 18.35
CA SER A 226 7.92 -14.64 17.56
C SER A 226 8.80 -15.90 17.50
N ASP A 227 8.57 -16.87 18.38
CA ASP A 227 9.31 -18.13 18.46
C ASP A 227 8.74 -19.19 17.50
N SER A 228 9.61 -20.06 17.00
CA SER A 228 9.28 -21.13 16.07
C SER A 228 9.90 -22.45 16.53
N ALA A 229 9.36 -23.57 16.04
CA ALA A 229 9.98 -24.86 16.27
C ALA A 229 11.29 -25.07 15.47
N MET A 230 11.53 -24.24 14.43
CA MET A 230 12.75 -24.28 13.60
C MET A 230 13.79 -23.25 14.00
N PHE A 231 13.38 -22.19 14.67
CA PHE A 231 14.27 -21.09 15.07
C PHE A 231 13.91 -20.69 16.49
N ASP A 232 14.90 -20.23 17.24
CA ASP A 232 14.69 -19.74 18.59
C ASP A 232 13.81 -18.47 18.60
N SER A 233 13.94 -17.64 17.54
CA SER A 233 13.03 -16.52 17.28
C SER A 233 13.00 -16.15 15.79
N ILE A 234 11.97 -15.43 15.34
CA ILE A 234 11.90 -14.89 13.98
C ILE A 234 12.98 -13.83 13.74
N GLU A 235 13.41 -13.16 14.79
CA GLU A 235 14.51 -12.19 14.77
C GLU A 235 15.83 -12.89 14.47
N ASP A 236 16.15 -13.98 15.20
CA ASP A 236 17.36 -14.77 14.95
C ASP A 236 17.38 -15.36 13.55
N TYR A 237 16.24 -15.85 13.07
CA TYR A 237 16.09 -16.34 11.70
C TYR A 237 16.33 -15.23 10.66
N SER A 238 15.74 -14.07 10.87
CA SER A 238 15.97 -12.89 10.00
C SER A 238 17.44 -12.48 10.01
N HIS A 239 18.08 -12.52 11.19
CA HIS A 239 19.51 -12.23 11.35
C HIS A 239 20.38 -13.26 10.63
N GLN A 240 20.08 -14.55 10.77
CA GLN A 240 20.76 -15.63 10.06
C GLN A 240 20.74 -15.40 8.53
N ILE A 241 19.56 -15.10 7.96
CA ILE A 241 19.45 -14.79 6.52
C ILE A 241 20.30 -13.57 6.16
N ALA A 242 20.29 -12.53 7.00
CA ALA A 242 21.08 -11.32 6.78
C ALA A 242 22.57 -11.61 6.75
N GLU A 243 23.08 -12.43 7.66
CA GLU A 243 24.48 -12.89 7.66
C GLU A 243 24.80 -13.71 6.40
N MET A 244 23.92 -14.63 6.02
CA MET A 244 24.10 -15.49 4.83
C MET A 244 24.18 -14.69 3.53
N ILE A 245 23.53 -13.52 3.44
CA ILE A 245 23.65 -12.62 2.29
C ILE A 245 24.80 -11.59 2.44
N GLY A 246 25.55 -11.63 3.53
CA GLY A 246 26.76 -10.84 3.75
C GLY A 246 26.55 -9.53 4.49
N LEU A 247 25.43 -9.32 5.17
CA LEU A 247 25.14 -8.08 5.93
C LEU A 247 25.82 -8.02 7.33
N ARG A 248 26.54 -9.06 7.72
CA ARG A 248 27.22 -9.16 9.04
C ARG A 248 26.30 -8.77 10.20
N ASN A 249 26.72 -7.90 11.11
CA ASN A 249 25.99 -7.54 12.33
C ASN A 249 24.72 -6.66 12.12
N GLU A 250 24.23 -6.52 10.90
CA GLU A 250 23.07 -5.68 10.61
C GLU A 250 22.00 -6.47 9.87
N SER A 251 20.86 -6.67 10.49
CA SER A 251 19.68 -7.31 9.85
C SER A 251 18.90 -6.38 8.91
N ASN A 252 19.50 -5.27 8.47
CA ASN A 252 18.83 -4.31 7.59
C ASN A 252 18.98 -4.69 6.11
N PHE A 253 18.06 -5.50 5.61
CA PHE A 253 17.99 -5.93 4.20
C PHE A 253 17.93 -4.77 3.18
N VAL A 254 17.46 -3.58 3.59
CA VAL A 254 17.43 -2.39 2.71
C VAL A 254 18.84 -2.01 2.23
N ARG A 255 19.87 -2.28 3.04
CA ARG A 255 21.26 -2.05 2.63
C ARG A 255 21.72 -2.97 1.51
N ALA A 256 21.20 -4.19 1.46
CA ALA A 256 21.44 -5.12 0.36
C ALA A 256 20.59 -4.81 -0.89
N GLY A 257 19.78 -3.74 -0.87
CA GLY A 257 18.90 -3.36 -1.96
C GLY A 257 17.54 -4.07 -1.94
N VAL A 258 17.23 -4.84 -0.90
CA VAL A 258 15.95 -5.52 -0.76
C VAL A 258 14.89 -4.54 -0.24
N ARG A 259 13.75 -4.51 -0.90
CA ARG A 259 12.56 -3.76 -0.48
C ARG A 259 11.30 -4.61 -0.53
N THR A 260 11.14 -5.41 -1.59
CA THR A 260 9.96 -6.24 -1.82
C THR A 260 10.34 -7.71 -1.78
N ILE A 261 9.60 -8.47 -0.98
CA ILE A 261 9.81 -9.89 -0.74
C ILE A 261 8.53 -10.64 -1.14
N LEU A 262 8.66 -11.74 -1.88
CA LEU A 262 7.60 -12.71 -2.07
C LEU A 262 7.81 -13.84 -1.08
N ASP A 263 6.83 -14.09 -0.22
CA ASP A 263 6.84 -15.15 0.78
C ASP A 263 5.86 -16.25 0.37
N ILE A 264 6.40 -17.36 -0.10
CA ILE A 264 5.63 -18.48 -0.61
C ILE A 264 5.32 -19.43 0.56
N GLY A 265 4.03 -19.67 0.81
CA GLY A 265 3.63 -20.47 1.96
C GLY A 265 4.00 -19.80 3.29
N CYS A 266 3.60 -18.54 3.43
CA CYS A 266 4.02 -17.63 4.52
C CYS A 266 3.59 -18.04 5.94
N GLY A 267 2.89 -19.15 6.12
CA GLY A 267 2.30 -19.53 7.39
C GLY A 267 1.33 -18.45 7.89
N TYR A 268 1.61 -17.89 9.04
CA TYR A 268 0.78 -16.80 9.59
C TYR A 268 1.38 -15.41 9.38
N GLY A 269 2.31 -15.29 8.43
CA GLY A 269 2.93 -14.02 8.07
C GLY A 269 3.90 -13.47 9.12
N SER A 270 4.45 -14.30 10.00
CA SER A 270 5.33 -13.83 11.07
C SER A 270 6.62 -13.21 10.54
N PHE A 271 7.21 -13.77 9.49
CA PHE A 271 8.38 -13.19 8.82
C PHE A 271 8.04 -11.81 8.24
N GLY A 272 6.89 -11.70 7.53
CA GLY A 272 6.41 -10.43 7.00
C GLY A 272 6.11 -9.38 8.08
N ALA A 273 5.52 -9.79 9.22
CA ALA A 273 5.24 -8.91 10.35
C ALA A 273 6.52 -8.34 10.97
N HIS A 274 7.53 -9.18 11.17
CA HIS A 274 8.84 -8.76 11.67
C HIS A 274 9.50 -7.74 10.73
N LEU A 275 9.52 -8.04 9.44
CA LEU A 275 10.16 -7.21 8.42
C LEU A 275 9.40 -5.90 8.13
N PHE A 276 8.10 -5.85 8.40
CA PHE A 276 7.28 -4.66 8.17
C PHE A 276 7.76 -3.46 8.99
N SER A 277 8.23 -3.69 10.22
CA SER A 277 8.85 -2.67 11.09
C SER A 277 10.09 -2.04 10.47
N SER A 278 10.85 -2.83 9.69
CA SER A 278 12.04 -2.40 8.94
C SER A 278 11.72 -1.79 7.58
N GLN A 279 10.46 -1.42 7.34
CA GLN A 279 9.97 -0.86 6.08
C GLN A 279 10.18 -1.79 4.87
N LEU A 280 10.13 -3.09 5.07
CA LEU A 280 10.09 -4.08 3.99
C LEU A 280 8.66 -4.52 3.74
N LEU A 281 8.32 -4.72 2.47
CA LEU A 281 7.02 -5.25 2.08
C LEU A 281 7.16 -6.72 1.69
N THR A 282 6.53 -7.57 2.47
CA THR A 282 6.47 -9.01 2.23
C THR A 282 5.09 -9.37 1.70
N MET A 283 5.03 -9.81 0.45
CA MET A 283 3.80 -10.29 -0.18
C MET A 283 3.68 -11.79 0.07
N CYS A 284 2.74 -12.18 0.91
CA CYS A 284 2.41 -13.58 1.15
C CYS A 284 1.61 -14.15 -0.01
N VAL A 285 2.00 -15.30 -0.51
CA VAL A 285 1.24 -16.08 -1.48
C VAL A 285 1.13 -17.51 -0.99
N ALA A 286 -0.11 -17.99 -0.82
CA ALA A 286 -0.41 -19.36 -0.44
C ALA A 286 -1.70 -19.84 -1.11
N ASN A 287 -1.91 -21.15 -1.12
CA ASN A 287 -3.09 -21.78 -1.69
C ASN A 287 -4.37 -21.38 -0.93
N TYR A 288 -5.51 -21.56 -1.58
CA TYR A 288 -6.80 -21.45 -0.91
C TYR A 288 -6.94 -22.58 0.13
N GLU A 289 -7.38 -22.21 1.32
CA GLU A 289 -7.73 -23.13 2.40
C GLU A 289 -9.12 -22.75 2.93
N ALA A 290 -10.02 -23.71 3.08
CA ALA A 290 -11.39 -23.45 3.54
C ALA A 290 -11.44 -22.97 5.01
N SER A 291 -10.51 -23.44 5.82
CA SER A 291 -10.34 -23.03 7.23
C SER A 291 -8.86 -22.92 7.58
N GLY A 292 -8.53 -22.11 8.57
CA GLY A 292 -7.16 -21.91 9.05
C GLY A 292 -6.21 -21.30 8.01
N SER A 293 -6.75 -20.60 7.02
CA SER A 293 -6.03 -20.09 5.88
C SER A 293 -4.89 -19.15 6.27
N GLN A 294 -3.70 -19.47 5.78
CA GLN A 294 -2.50 -18.64 5.91
C GLN A 294 -2.75 -17.22 5.39
N VAL A 295 -3.39 -17.11 4.22
CA VAL A 295 -3.71 -15.83 3.58
C VAL A 295 -4.69 -15.02 4.42
N GLN A 296 -5.79 -15.65 4.90
CA GLN A 296 -6.79 -14.96 5.70
C GLN A 296 -6.21 -14.42 7.01
N LEU A 297 -5.42 -15.24 7.70
CA LEU A 297 -4.77 -14.83 8.96
C LEU A 297 -3.76 -13.69 8.74
N THR A 298 -2.96 -13.76 7.69
CA THR A 298 -2.01 -12.72 7.34
C THR A 298 -2.72 -11.39 7.00
N LEU A 299 -3.81 -11.45 6.24
CA LEU A 299 -4.63 -10.27 5.90
C LEU A 299 -5.31 -9.67 7.13
N GLU A 300 -5.79 -10.51 8.07
CA GLU A 300 -6.39 -10.02 9.31
C GLU A 300 -5.37 -9.33 10.22
N ARG A 301 -4.10 -9.76 10.19
CA ARG A 301 -2.98 -9.06 10.82
C ARG A 301 -2.67 -7.71 10.16
N GLY A 302 -3.28 -7.39 9.03
CA GLY A 302 -3.01 -6.18 8.26
C GLY A 302 -1.71 -6.25 7.45
N LEU A 303 -1.35 -7.41 6.97
CA LEU A 303 -0.16 -7.65 6.15
C LEU A 303 -0.55 -8.00 4.71
N PRO A 304 0.31 -7.70 3.71
CA PRO A 304 0.01 -8.01 2.32
C PRO A 304 -0.05 -9.52 2.08
N ALA A 305 -1.17 -10.00 1.53
CA ALA A 305 -1.32 -11.39 1.13
C ALA A 305 -2.33 -11.55 0.00
N MET A 306 -2.22 -12.63 -0.75
CA MET A 306 -3.18 -13.06 -1.75
C MET A 306 -3.18 -14.58 -1.91
N ILE A 307 -4.28 -15.10 -2.42
CA ILE A 307 -4.36 -16.51 -2.81
C ILE A 307 -3.64 -16.67 -4.16
N GLY A 308 -2.77 -17.66 -4.23
CA GLY A 308 -2.05 -18.02 -5.44
C GLY A 308 -1.36 -19.35 -5.31
N SER A 309 -1.19 -20.03 -6.45
CA SER A 309 -0.58 -21.35 -6.53
C SER A 309 0.47 -21.37 -7.64
N PHE A 310 1.49 -22.22 -7.45
CA PHE A 310 2.51 -22.50 -8.47
C PHE A 310 2.12 -23.66 -9.40
N ASN A 311 0.90 -24.24 -9.29
CA ASN A 311 0.64 -25.55 -9.88
C ASN A 311 0.56 -25.55 -11.41
N SER A 312 -0.05 -24.55 -12.04
CA SER A 312 -0.31 -24.55 -13.47
C SER A 312 -0.01 -23.25 -14.20
N LYS A 313 -0.14 -22.11 -13.52
CA LYS A 313 -0.04 -20.78 -14.14
C LYS A 313 1.00 -19.90 -13.47
N GLN A 314 1.47 -18.91 -14.21
CA GLN A 314 2.33 -17.85 -13.70
C GLN A 314 1.56 -17.02 -12.68
N LEU A 315 2.24 -16.59 -11.62
CA LEU A 315 1.69 -15.62 -10.69
C LEU A 315 1.44 -14.27 -11.40
N PRO A 316 0.42 -13.50 -11.00
CA PRO A 316 -0.01 -12.28 -11.71
C PRO A 316 0.93 -11.08 -11.50
N TYR A 317 2.22 -11.36 -11.55
CA TYR A 317 3.29 -10.38 -11.44
C TYR A 317 4.14 -10.37 -12.71
N PRO A 318 4.55 -9.20 -13.20
CA PRO A 318 5.54 -9.10 -14.27
C PRO A 318 6.85 -9.81 -13.92
N SER A 319 7.68 -10.06 -14.91
CA SER A 319 9.05 -10.52 -14.65
C SER A 319 9.80 -9.50 -13.81
N LEU A 320 10.76 -9.94 -13.00
CA LEU A 320 11.65 -9.08 -12.19
C LEU A 320 10.87 -8.19 -11.21
N SER A 321 9.94 -8.80 -10.43
CA SER A 321 9.05 -8.08 -9.51
C SER A 321 9.59 -7.99 -8.09
N PHE A 322 10.34 -8.99 -7.64
CA PHE A 322 10.76 -9.09 -6.24
C PHE A 322 12.29 -9.06 -6.08
N ASP A 323 12.75 -8.43 -5.01
CA ASP A 323 14.17 -8.36 -4.65
C ASP A 323 14.61 -9.64 -3.92
N MET A 324 13.69 -10.29 -3.21
CA MET A 324 13.89 -11.58 -2.53
C MET A 324 12.65 -12.44 -2.70
N ILE A 325 12.84 -13.75 -2.82
CA ILE A 325 11.78 -14.76 -2.74
C ILE A 325 12.15 -15.71 -1.61
N HIS A 326 11.23 -15.87 -0.69
CA HIS A 326 11.36 -16.65 0.52
C HIS A 326 10.38 -17.84 0.50
N CYS A 327 10.84 -18.97 0.97
CA CYS A 327 10.05 -20.17 1.15
C CYS A 327 10.60 -20.93 2.37
N ALA A 328 9.84 -20.92 3.46
CA ALA A 328 10.14 -21.71 4.65
C ALA A 328 9.04 -22.76 4.81
N GLU A 329 9.37 -24.03 4.61
CA GLU A 329 8.42 -25.17 4.63
C GLU A 329 7.16 -24.87 3.81
N CYS A 330 7.34 -24.28 2.64
CA CYS A 330 6.25 -23.82 1.77
C CYS A 330 5.54 -24.95 1.00
N HIS A 331 5.92 -26.20 1.22
CA HIS A 331 5.35 -27.41 0.61
C HIS A 331 5.38 -27.43 -0.93
N VAL A 332 6.31 -26.67 -1.54
CA VAL A 332 6.56 -26.73 -2.98
C VAL A 332 7.64 -27.77 -3.26
N ASP A 333 7.30 -28.76 -4.06
CA ASP A 333 8.24 -29.76 -4.56
C ASP A 333 9.03 -29.21 -5.76
N TRP A 334 10.16 -28.57 -5.49
CA TRP A 334 10.99 -27.85 -6.48
C TRP A 334 11.57 -28.72 -7.59
N ASP A 335 11.63 -30.05 -7.39
CA ASP A 335 12.10 -31.03 -8.39
C ASP A 335 10.99 -31.58 -9.28
N GLN A 336 9.73 -31.24 -9.01
CA GLN A 336 8.60 -31.68 -9.85
C GLN A 336 8.54 -30.91 -11.17
N LYS A 337 7.88 -31.54 -12.16
CA LYS A 337 7.67 -30.97 -13.51
C LYS A 337 8.97 -30.36 -14.09
N ASP A 338 10.08 -31.09 -13.96
CA ASP A 338 11.41 -30.71 -14.48
C ASP A 338 11.90 -29.33 -13.98
N GLY A 339 11.52 -28.91 -12.75
CA GLY A 339 11.98 -27.67 -12.14
C GLY A 339 11.26 -26.41 -12.61
N ILE A 340 10.10 -26.53 -13.25
CA ILE A 340 9.34 -25.38 -13.80
C ILE A 340 9.00 -24.33 -12.73
N PHE A 341 8.84 -24.76 -11.47
CA PHE A 341 8.59 -23.85 -10.34
C PHE A 341 9.81 -22.95 -10.04
N LEU A 342 11.02 -23.48 -10.20
CA LEU A 342 12.24 -22.67 -10.09
C LEU A 342 12.37 -21.69 -11.26
N VAL A 343 11.88 -22.06 -12.46
CA VAL A 343 11.81 -21.13 -13.60
C VAL A 343 10.86 -19.98 -13.31
N GLU A 344 9.72 -20.23 -12.66
CA GLU A 344 8.81 -19.15 -12.24
C GLU A 344 9.44 -18.25 -11.15
N VAL A 345 10.18 -18.82 -10.21
CA VAL A 345 10.98 -18.06 -9.24
C VAL A 345 12.03 -17.20 -9.98
N ASP A 346 12.74 -17.77 -10.98
CA ASP A 346 13.68 -16.99 -11.79
C ASP A 346 13.00 -15.82 -12.50
N ARG A 347 11.82 -16.05 -13.07
CA ARG A 347 11.05 -15.00 -13.75
C ARG A 347 10.74 -13.83 -12.81
N LEU A 348 10.31 -14.13 -11.60
CA LEU A 348 9.89 -13.15 -10.60
C LEU A 348 11.06 -12.44 -9.91
N LEU A 349 12.19 -13.12 -9.76
CA LEU A 349 13.35 -12.60 -9.03
C LEU A 349 14.16 -11.63 -9.86
N ARG A 350 14.50 -10.47 -9.30
CA ARG A 350 15.37 -9.47 -9.92
C ARG A 350 16.83 -9.94 -10.02
N PRO A 351 17.60 -9.42 -10.98
CA PRO A 351 19.04 -9.68 -11.03
C PRO A 351 19.71 -9.16 -9.76
N GLY A 352 20.62 -9.96 -9.19
CA GLY A 352 21.23 -9.68 -7.89
C GLY A 352 20.34 -10.02 -6.70
N GLY A 353 19.08 -10.40 -6.91
CA GLY A 353 18.12 -10.77 -5.86
C GLY A 353 18.41 -12.15 -5.25
N TYR A 354 17.72 -12.43 -4.14
CA TYR A 354 17.98 -13.60 -3.32
C TYR A 354 16.79 -14.57 -3.31
N PHE A 355 17.09 -15.87 -3.48
CA PHE A 355 16.15 -16.94 -3.19
C PHE A 355 16.56 -17.61 -1.89
N VAL A 356 15.68 -17.59 -0.90
CA VAL A 356 15.87 -18.17 0.43
C VAL A 356 14.93 -19.37 0.56
N TRP A 357 15.51 -20.55 0.75
CA TRP A 357 14.74 -21.76 0.96
C TRP A 357 15.15 -22.43 2.27
N THR A 358 14.18 -22.55 3.19
CA THR A 358 14.35 -23.21 4.47
C THR A 358 13.50 -24.48 4.48
N SER A 359 14.14 -25.62 4.64
CA SER A 359 13.51 -26.95 4.66
C SER A 359 14.44 -27.99 5.26
N THR A 360 13.87 -29.04 5.79
CA THR A 360 14.65 -30.21 6.22
C THR A 360 15.49 -30.82 5.09
N ILE A 361 15.11 -30.60 3.83
CA ILE A 361 15.83 -31.06 2.64
C ILE A 361 17.16 -30.31 2.47
N THR A 362 17.24 -29.03 2.85
CA THR A 362 18.46 -28.21 2.70
C THR A 362 19.53 -28.58 3.71
N ASN A 363 19.21 -29.27 4.80
CA ASN A 363 20.19 -29.76 5.78
C ASN A 363 20.96 -30.97 5.22
N THR A 364 22.14 -30.74 4.65
CA THR A 364 22.95 -31.81 4.03
C THR A 364 23.37 -32.88 5.00
N GLN A 365 23.63 -32.58 6.27
CA GLN A 365 24.02 -33.58 7.28
C GLN A 365 22.89 -34.60 7.56
N ARG A 366 21.63 -34.14 7.55
CA ARG A 366 20.45 -34.98 7.67
C ARG A 366 20.10 -35.65 6.33
N SER A 367 20.22 -34.93 5.23
CA SER A 367 19.85 -35.37 3.89
C SER A 367 20.75 -36.50 3.37
N VAL A 368 22.03 -36.56 3.77
CA VAL A 368 22.93 -37.69 3.42
C VAL A 368 22.37 -39.03 3.94
N ARG A 369 21.64 -39.02 5.04
CA ARG A 369 20.97 -40.25 5.57
C ARG A 369 19.70 -40.63 4.80
N ASN A 370 19.12 -39.69 4.03
CA ASN A 370 17.91 -39.93 3.23
C ASN A 370 18.21 -39.69 1.74
N LYS A 371 18.31 -40.81 0.99
CA LYS A 371 18.63 -40.75 -0.46
C LYS A 371 17.65 -39.91 -1.29
N VAL A 372 16.37 -39.83 -0.88
CA VAL A 372 15.34 -39.06 -1.58
C VAL A 372 15.58 -37.57 -1.38
N SER A 373 15.81 -37.15 -0.13
CA SER A 373 16.10 -35.74 0.19
C SER A 373 17.39 -35.29 -0.49
N LEU A 374 18.42 -36.13 -0.52
CA LEU A 374 19.69 -35.81 -1.18
C LEU A 374 19.50 -35.67 -2.70
N LYS A 375 18.66 -36.53 -3.32
CA LYS A 375 18.34 -36.42 -4.76
C LYS A 375 17.64 -35.10 -5.07
N LYS A 376 16.64 -34.72 -4.26
CA LYS A 376 15.90 -33.45 -4.39
C LYS A 376 16.84 -32.25 -4.21
N TRP A 377 17.69 -32.26 -3.18
CA TRP A 377 18.69 -31.20 -2.96
C TRP A 377 19.62 -31.03 -4.15
N ASN A 378 20.24 -32.13 -4.63
CA ASN A 378 21.17 -32.09 -5.76
C ASN A 378 20.48 -31.61 -7.04
N PHE A 379 19.22 -31.98 -7.25
CA PHE A 379 18.45 -31.47 -8.38
C PHE A 379 18.32 -29.95 -8.31
N VAL A 380 17.83 -29.41 -7.17
CA VAL A 380 17.63 -27.96 -6.98
C VAL A 380 18.93 -27.20 -7.13
N GLN A 381 20.03 -27.67 -6.53
CA GLN A 381 21.33 -27.04 -6.64
C GLN A 381 21.82 -26.98 -8.10
N ASN A 382 21.83 -28.10 -8.79
CA ASN A 382 22.30 -28.18 -10.19
C ASN A 382 21.40 -27.35 -11.12
N PHE A 383 20.07 -27.39 -10.89
CA PHE A 383 19.13 -26.65 -11.71
C PHE A 383 19.27 -25.12 -11.51
N ALA A 384 19.41 -24.67 -10.27
CA ALA A 384 19.67 -23.27 -9.94
C ALA A 384 20.99 -22.76 -10.59
N GLU A 385 22.05 -23.56 -10.49
CA GLU A 385 23.34 -23.26 -11.14
C GLU A 385 23.19 -23.18 -12.66
N SER A 386 22.39 -24.07 -13.28
CA SER A 386 22.09 -24.02 -14.71
C SER A 386 21.34 -22.77 -15.14
N MET A 387 20.61 -22.10 -14.24
CA MET A 387 19.95 -20.81 -14.44
C MET A 387 20.82 -19.60 -14.12
N CYS A 388 22.13 -19.81 -13.90
CA CYS A 388 23.07 -18.76 -13.48
C CYS A 388 22.84 -18.22 -12.06
N TRP A 389 22.30 -19.03 -11.17
CA TRP A 389 22.25 -18.67 -9.75
C TRP A 389 23.51 -19.18 -9.05
N LYS A 390 23.91 -18.48 -7.99
CA LYS A 390 25.05 -18.86 -7.15
C LYS A 390 24.54 -19.16 -5.76
N LEU A 391 24.83 -20.35 -5.23
CA LEU A 391 24.66 -20.65 -3.82
C LEU A 391 25.62 -19.77 -3.02
N LEU A 392 25.08 -18.92 -2.15
CA LEU A 392 25.88 -18.03 -1.30
C LEU A 392 26.28 -18.70 -0.01
N ALA A 393 25.31 -19.28 0.68
CA ALA A 393 25.49 -19.92 1.95
C ALA A 393 24.42 -21.00 2.16
N GLN A 394 24.77 -21.94 3.01
CA GLN A 394 23.88 -22.99 3.52
C GLN A 394 24.23 -23.18 4.99
N GLN A 395 23.27 -22.98 5.85
CA GLN A 395 23.42 -23.10 7.28
C GLN A 395 22.16 -23.76 7.85
N ASP A 396 22.36 -24.82 8.65
CA ASP A 396 21.27 -25.60 9.23
C ASP A 396 20.26 -26.09 8.17
N GLU A 397 19.04 -25.63 8.27
CA GLU A 397 17.93 -25.95 7.34
C GLU A 397 17.65 -24.82 6.34
N THR A 398 18.55 -23.83 6.22
CA THR A 398 18.39 -22.69 5.32
C THR A 398 19.49 -22.67 4.27
N ALA A 399 19.10 -22.43 3.03
CA ALA A 399 20.00 -22.22 1.90
C ALA A 399 19.62 -20.95 1.15
N VAL A 400 20.63 -20.19 0.73
CA VAL A 400 20.41 -18.90 0.05
C VAL A 400 21.18 -18.87 -1.27
N TRP A 401 20.44 -18.63 -2.35
CA TRP A 401 20.99 -18.39 -3.69
C TRP A 401 20.87 -16.92 -4.06
N LYS A 402 21.80 -16.47 -4.86
CA LYS A 402 21.76 -15.16 -5.51
C LYS A 402 21.63 -15.33 -7.03
N LYS A 403 20.61 -14.74 -7.62
CA LYS A 403 20.47 -14.66 -9.06
C LYS A 403 21.58 -13.75 -9.61
N THR A 404 22.29 -14.19 -10.66
CA THR A 404 23.37 -13.39 -11.22
C THR A 404 22.86 -12.05 -11.77
N SER A 405 23.67 -11.01 -11.57
CA SER A 405 23.52 -9.73 -12.27
C SER A 405 24.26 -9.70 -13.62
N LEU A 406 25.18 -10.65 -13.84
CA LEU A 406 26.07 -10.70 -14.98
C LEU A 406 25.40 -11.26 -16.22
N LYS A 407 25.11 -10.42 -17.21
CA LYS A 407 24.54 -10.84 -18.50
C LYS A 407 25.36 -11.92 -19.21
N LYS A 408 26.70 -11.91 -19.04
CA LYS A 408 27.61 -12.88 -19.66
C LYS A 408 27.30 -14.33 -19.31
N CYS A 409 26.81 -14.63 -18.10
CA CYS A 409 26.46 -15.98 -17.72
C CYS A 409 25.40 -16.59 -18.65
N TYR A 410 24.36 -15.83 -18.96
CA TYR A 410 23.28 -16.31 -19.84
C TYR A 410 23.73 -16.61 -21.26
N PHE A 411 24.72 -15.87 -21.78
CA PHE A 411 25.29 -16.11 -23.11
C PHE A 411 26.29 -17.28 -23.13
N ALA A 412 26.94 -17.58 -22.03
CA ALA A 412 27.92 -18.64 -21.90
C ALA A 412 27.30 -20.02 -21.59
N ARG A 413 25.97 -20.12 -21.38
CA ARG A 413 25.29 -21.38 -21.09
C ARG A 413 25.41 -22.36 -22.23
N ARG A 414 25.71 -23.63 -21.91
CA ARG A 414 25.75 -24.70 -22.90
C ARG A 414 24.33 -25.08 -23.36
N PRO A 415 24.04 -25.20 -24.65
CA PRO A 415 22.75 -25.68 -25.12
C PRO A 415 22.44 -27.06 -24.51
N GLY A 416 21.18 -27.25 -24.07
CA GLY A 416 20.71 -28.51 -23.46
C GLY A 416 21.03 -28.68 -21.98
N VAL A 417 21.73 -27.74 -21.36
CA VAL A 417 21.93 -27.76 -19.90
C VAL A 417 20.98 -26.76 -19.25
N GLY A 418 19.98 -27.28 -18.51
CA GLY A 418 18.94 -26.48 -17.86
C GLY A 418 17.90 -25.89 -18.82
N PRO A 419 17.01 -24.98 -18.33
CA PRO A 419 15.91 -24.43 -19.11
C PRO A 419 16.42 -23.55 -20.27
N SER A 420 15.73 -23.59 -21.41
CA SER A 420 16.08 -22.74 -22.57
C SER A 420 15.85 -21.26 -22.28
N ILE A 421 16.43 -20.37 -23.10
CA ILE A 421 16.05 -18.95 -23.11
C ILE A 421 14.76 -18.82 -23.91
N CYS A 422 13.78 -18.07 -23.40
CA CYS A 422 12.52 -17.82 -24.09
C CYS A 422 12.75 -17.12 -25.43
N SER A 423 11.89 -17.38 -26.41
CA SER A 423 11.96 -16.73 -27.72
C SER A 423 11.73 -15.21 -27.60
N LYS A 424 12.39 -14.44 -28.47
CA LYS A 424 12.16 -12.99 -28.55
C LYS A 424 10.73 -12.72 -28.98
N GLY A 425 10.09 -11.74 -28.30
CA GLY A 425 8.72 -11.33 -28.61
C GLY A 425 7.64 -11.88 -27.67
N GLN A 426 8.00 -12.72 -26.69
CA GLN A 426 7.07 -13.05 -25.63
C GLN A 426 6.88 -11.82 -24.73
N ASP A 427 5.60 -11.49 -24.47
CA ASP A 427 5.28 -10.47 -23.51
C ASP A 427 5.49 -11.02 -22.08
N ILE A 428 6.60 -10.63 -21.46
CA ILE A 428 7.00 -11.03 -20.12
C ILE A 428 6.46 -10.09 -19.03
N GLU A 429 5.80 -9.01 -19.42
CA GLU A 429 5.32 -7.97 -18.50
C GLU A 429 3.83 -8.12 -18.14
N SER A 430 3.08 -8.96 -18.87
CA SER A 430 1.66 -9.20 -18.64
C SER A 430 1.33 -10.68 -18.49
N PRO A 431 1.65 -11.30 -17.36
CA PRO A 431 1.55 -12.76 -17.17
C PRO A 431 0.14 -13.27 -16.82
N TYR A 432 -0.86 -12.40 -16.83
CA TYR A 432 -2.21 -12.75 -16.38
C TYR A 432 -2.77 -14.00 -17.09
N TYR A 433 -3.12 -15.03 -16.34
CA TYR A 433 -3.60 -16.35 -16.80
C TYR A 433 -2.69 -17.10 -17.78
N ARG A 434 -1.42 -16.80 -17.81
CA ARG A 434 -0.48 -17.58 -18.63
C ARG A 434 -0.08 -18.87 -17.94
N PRO A 435 0.05 -19.97 -18.69
CA PRO A 435 0.61 -21.21 -18.16
C PRO A 435 2.07 -21.00 -17.75
N LEU A 436 2.54 -21.81 -16.80
CA LEU A 436 3.95 -21.86 -16.45
C LEU A 436 4.78 -22.17 -17.69
N GLN A 437 5.94 -21.55 -17.80
CA GLN A 437 6.85 -21.66 -18.94
C GLN A 437 8.12 -22.42 -18.52
N ALA A 438 8.58 -23.32 -19.37
CA ALA A 438 9.82 -24.07 -19.15
C ALA A 438 11.07 -23.30 -19.62
N CYS A 439 10.94 -22.04 -20.02
CA CYS A 439 12.05 -21.19 -20.47
C CYS A 439 12.26 -20.02 -19.51
N ILE A 440 13.49 -19.52 -19.41
CA ILE A 440 13.85 -18.33 -18.64
C ILE A 440 13.93 -17.09 -19.54
N ALA A 441 13.44 -15.95 -19.04
CA ALA A 441 13.49 -14.68 -19.77
C ALA A 441 14.94 -14.18 -19.96
N GLY A 442 15.85 -14.62 -19.13
CA GLY A 442 17.25 -14.19 -19.18
C GLY A 442 17.36 -12.66 -19.04
N THR A 443 18.09 -12.03 -19.95
CA THR A 443 18.36 -10.59 -19.90
C THR A 443 17.50 -9.76 -20.86
N GLN A 444 16.37 -10.29 -21.29
CA GLN A 444 15.53 -9.66 -22.33
C GLN A 444 14.74 -8.45 -21.82
N SER A 445 14.41 -8.41 -20.53
CA SER A 445 13.64 -7.30 -19.96
C SER A 445 14.43 -5.99 -19.95
N ARG A 446 13.78 -4.88 -20.33
CA ARG A 446 14.32 -3.52 -20.15
C ARG A 446 14.56 -3.18 -18.68
N ARG A 447 13.88 -3.84 -17.78
CA ARG A 447 13.95 -3.67 -16.31
C ARG A 447 15.11 -4.46 -15.68
N TRP A 448 16.02 -5.02 -16.48
CA TRP A 448 17.20 -5.73 -15.98
C TRP A 448 18.20 -4.76 -15.35
N ILE A 449 17.91 -4.38 -14.12
CA ILE A 449 18.78 -3.56 -13.25
C ILE A 449 19.04 -4.38 -11.98
N PRO A 450 20.31 -4.64 -11.64
CA PRO A 450 20.66 -5.30 -10.36
C PRO A 450 20.10 -4.57 -9.15
N ILE A 451 19.71 -5.32 -8.11
CA ILE A 451 19.11 -4.71 -6.92
C ILE A 451 20.06 -3.73 -6.22
N GLU A 452 21.36 -3.93 -6.34
CA GLU A 452 22.39 -3.06 -5.76
C GLU A 452 22.51 -1.71 -6.47
N GLU A 453 22.14 -1.66 -7.76
CA GLU A 453 22.20 -0.47 -8.63
C GLU A 453 20.89 0.33 -8.60
N ARG A 454 19.82 -0.24 -8.06
CA ARG A 454 18.52 0.43 -7.94
C ARG A 454 18.54 1.53 -6.91
N THR A 455 17.72 2.54 -7.14
CA THR A 455 17.47 3.57 -6.14
C THR A 455 17.02 2.93 -4.82
N LYS A 456 17.68 3.29 -3.72
CA LYS A 456 17.39 2.71 -2.40
C LYS A 456 16.11 3.30 -1.79
N TRP A 457 15.45 2.52 -0.96
CA TRP A 457 14.32 2.99 -0.16
C TRP A 457 14.78 4.03 0.88
N PRO A 458 14.01 5.10 1.18
CA PRO A 458 12.68 5.42 0.66
C PRO A 458 12.65 6.18 -0.68
N SER A 459 13.79 6.67 -1.18
CA SER A 459 13.86 7.44 -2.43
C SER A 459 13.37 6.63 -3.65
N ARG A 460 13.42 5.29 -3.57
CA ARG A 460 12.90 4.37 -4.59
C ARG A 460 11.42 4.61 -4.91
N ALA A 461 10.61 5.10 -3.96
CA ALA A 461 9.21 5.44 -4.19
C ALA A 461 9.00 6.48 -5.31
N LYS A 462 10.01 7.33 -5.55
CA LYS A 462 9.97 8.38 -6.58
C LYS A 462 10.73 8.00 -7.85
N LEU A 463 11.61 6.98 -7.78
CA LEU A 463 12.56 6.60 -8.82
C LEU A 463 13.46 7.78 -9.27
N ASN A 464 14.53 7.49 -9.95
CA ASN A 464 15.33 8.51 -10.63
C ASN A 464 14.94 8.63 -12.11
N SER A 465 15.40 9.69 -12.79
CA SER A 465 15.05 9.96 -14.18
C SER A 465 15.47 8.85 -15.14
N SER A 466 16.54 8.11 -14.86
CA SER A 466 16.98 6.99 -15.69
C SER A 466 16.08 5.77 -15.55
N GLU A 467 15.61 5.47 -14.33
CA GLU A 467 14.66 4.40 -14.05
C GLU A 467 13.28 4.72 -14.64
N LEU A 468 12.80 5.97 -14.52
CA LEU A 468 11.54 6.42 -15.12
C LEU A 468 11.54 6.30 -16.65
N LYS A 469 12.67 6.59 -17.29
CA LYS A 469 12.83 6.49 -18.74
C LYS A 469 12.62 5.06 -19.26
N ILE A 470 12.93 4.03 -18.46
CA ILE A 470 12.66 2.62 -18.79
C ILE A 470 11.16 2.38 -18.99
N HIS A 471 10.33 3.10 -18.20
CA HIS A 471 8.87 3.04 -18.27
C HIS A 471 8.26 4.03 -19.28
N GLY A 472 9.09 4.81 -19.98
CA GLY A 472 8.62 5.84 -20.92
C GLY A 472 8.02 7.07 -20.26
N LEU A 473 8.36 7.31 -18.97
CA LEU A 473 7.84 8.44 -18.18
C LEU A 473 8.90 9.52 -18.00
N LEU A 474 8.44 10.76 -17.94
CA LEU A 474 9.22 11.91 -17.55
C LEU A 474 9.09 12.16 -16.04
N SER A 475 10.11 12.75 -15.44
CA SER A 475 10.12 13.08 -14.01
C SER A 475 9.00 14.03 -13.63
N GLU A 476 8.67 14.95 -14.55
CA GLU A 476 7.63 15.97 -14.40
C GLU A 476 6.23 15.34 -14.28
N ALA A 477 5.95 14.33 -15.10
CA ALA A 477 4.66 13.62 -15.08
C ALA A 477 4.44 12.90 -13.74
N LEU A 478 5.48 12.26 -13.20
CA LEU A 478 5.37 11.60 -11.89
C LEU A 478 5.29 12.62 -10.74
N ALA A 479 5.95 13.77 -10.87
CA ALA A 479 5.89 14.85 -9.89
C ALA A 479 4.49 15.48 -9.85
N GLU A 480 3.88 15.72 -11.00
CA GLU A 480 2.50 16.21 -11.12
C GLU A 480 1.50 15.21 -10.53
N ASP A 481 1.61 13.93 -10.90
CA ASP A 481 0.80 12.84 -10.31
C ASP A 481 0.90 12.84 -8.79
N SER A 482 2.13 12.99 -8.24
CA SER A 482 2.36 13.00 -6.79
C SER A 482 1.70 14.22 -6.11
N LEU A 483 1.75 15.40 -6.73
CA LEU A 483 1.08 16.60 -6.19
C LEU A 483 -0.45 16.42 -6.16
N ASN A 484 -1.01 15.92 -7.25
CA ASN A 484 -2.44 15.66 -7.37
C ASN A 484 -2.92 14.64 -6.32
N TRP A 485 -2.18 13.54 -6.14
CA TRP A 485 -2.53 12.53 -5.15
C TRP A 485 -2.35 12.99 -3.70
N ASN A 486 -1.33 13.77 -3.40
CA ASN A 486 -1.16 14.36 -2.06
C ASN A 486 -2.34 15.28 -1.72
N SER A 487 -2.81 16.09 -2.67
CA SER A 487 -4.02 16.90 -2.50
C SER A 487 -5.26 16.01 -2.32
N ALA A 488 -5.45 15.00 -3.17
CA ALA A 488 -6.58 14.09 -3.09
C ALA A 488 -6.64 13.34 -1.75
N VAL A 489 -5.51 12.81 -1.26
CA VAL A 489 -5.45 12.10 0.03
C VAL A 489 -5.79 13.03 1.20
N ASN A 490 -5.31 14.27 1.19
CA ASN A 490 -5.67 15.26 2.20
C ASN A 490 -7.17 15.55 2.20
N ASN A 491 -7.77 15.69 1.02
CA ASN A 491 -9.22 15.88 0.88
C ASN A 491 -9.99 14.66 1.36
N TYR A 492 -9.61 13.46 0.97
CA TYR A 492 -10.25 12.22 1.42
C TYR A 492 -10.20 12.11 2.95
N TRP A 493 -9.07 12.44 3.57
CA TRP A 493 -8.93 12.40 5.03
C TRP A 493 -9.84 13.43 5.72
N SER A 494 -9.96 14.63 5.19
CA SER A 494 -10.87 15.64 5.73
C SER A 494 -12.34 15.24 5.60
N LEU A 495 -12.70 14.51 4.54
CA LEU A 495 -14.06 14.02 4.30
C LEU A 495 -14.40 12.80 5.18
N LEU A 496 -13.46 11.90 5.37
CA LEU A 496 -13.68 10.68 6.17
C LEU A 496 -13.60 10.95 7.68
N SER A 497 -12.77 11.91 8.11
CA SER A 497 -12.51 12.18 9.52
C SER A 497 -13.76 12.45 10.36
N PRO A 498 -14.74 13.29 9.95
CA PRO A 498 -15.96 13.52 10.73
C PRO A 498 -16.88 12.30 10.80
N LEU A 499 -16.79 11.38 9.84
CA LEU A 499 -17.70 10.25 9.68
C LEU A 499 -17.21 9.01 10.44
N ILE A 500 -15.89 8.85 10.53
CA ILE A 500 -15.26 7.70 11.21
C ILE A 500 -15.35 7.83 12.73
N PHE A 501 -15.57 9.04 13.27
CA PHE A 501 -15.37 9.33 14.69
C PHE A 501 -16.62 9.63 15.49
N SER A 502 -17.77 9.86 14.86
CA SER A 502 -18.96 10.26 15.57
C SER A 502 -19.52 9.17 16.50
N ASP A 503 -19.31 7.89 16.19
CA ASP A 503 -20.06 6.80 16.80
C ASP A 503 -19.23 5.67 17.42
N HIS A 504 -17.89 5.74 17.43
CA HIS A 504 -17.10 4.72 18.11
C HIS A 504 -16.79 5.10 19.55
N PRO A 505 -17.31 4.34 20.53
CA PRO A 505 -16.96 4.56 21.92
C PRO A 505 -15.46 4.39 22.13
N LYS A 506 -14.77 5.48 22.49
CA LYS A 506 -13.39 5.40 22.98
C LYS A 506 -13.39 4.51 24.22
N ARG A 507 -12.50 3.52 24.26
CA ARG A 507 -12.25 2.80 25.51
C ARG A 507 -11.54 3.75 26.48
N PRO A 508 -11.93 3.79 27.78
CA PRO A 508 -11.21 4.57 28.77
C PRO A 508 -9.74 4.14 28.82
N GLY A 509 -8.81 5.07 28.58
CA GLY A 509 -7.37 4.81 28.60
C GLY A 509 -6.71 4.67 27.22
N ASP A 510 -7.44 4.75 26.12
CA ASP A 510 -6.85 4.85 24.79
C ASP A 510 -6.29 6.27 24.57
N ASP A 511 -4.99 6.42 24.78
CA ASP A 511 -4.21 7.52 24.20
C ASP A 511 -4.13 7.30 22.67
N ASP A 512 -5.25 7.49 21.99
CA ASP A 512 -5.32 7.33 20.54
C ASP A 512 -4.53 8.46 19.87
N PRO A 513 -3.43 8.14 19.16
CA PRO A 513 -2.92 9.09 18.18
C PRO A 513 -4.05 9.32 17.18
N SER A 514 -4.33 10.58 16.89
CA SER A 514 -5.53 11.04 16.18
C SER A 514 -6.01 10.04 15.11
N PRO A 515 -7.25 9.54 15.29
CA PRO A 515 -7.91 8.69 14.32
C PRO A 515 -7.83 9.38 12.94
N PRO A 516 -7.81 8.72 11.85
CA PRO A 516 -8.21 7.39 11.44
C PRO A 516 -7.08 6.36 11.33
N TYR A 517 -5.90 6.63 11.87
CA TYR A 517 -4.71 5.79 11.70
C TYR A 517 -4.90 4.33 12.14
N ASN A 518 -5.72 4.13 13.15
CA ASN A 518 -5.88 2.83 13.77
C ASN A 518 -6.92 1.94 13.10
N MET A 519 -7.75 2.50 12.21
CA MET A 519 -8.84 1.76 11.57
C MET A 519 -8.49 1.26 10.17
N LEU A 520 -7.64 1.97 9.44
CA LEU A 520 -7.25 1.59 8.09
C LEU A 520 -5.89 0.89 8.12
N ARG A 521 -5.85 -0.35 7.65
CA ARG A 521 -4.62 -1.14 7.48
C ARG A 521 -4.47 -1.63 6.06
N ASN A 522 -5.56 -2.15 5.50
CA ASN A 522 -5.60 -2.82 4.21
C ASN A 522 -6.38 -1.94 3.23
N VAL A 523 -5.70 -1.40 2.26
CA VAL A 523 -6.28 -0.56 1.21
C VAL A 523 -6.19 -1.30 -0.13
N LEU A 524 -7.29 -1.35 -0.86
CA LEU A 524 -7.34 -1.85 -2.23
C LEU A 524 -7.49 -0.67 -3.19
N ASP A 525 -6.50 -0.41 -4.01
CA ASP A 525 -6.58 0.55 -5.11
C ASP A 525 -6.84 -0.22 -6.41
N MET A 526 -8.10 -0.17 -6.86
CA MET A 526 -8.60 -1.01 -7.95
C MET A 526 -8.13 -0.55 -9.34
N ASN A 527 -7.61 0.68 -9.45
CA ASN A 527 -7.00 1.23 -10.66
C ASN A 527 -5.85 2.16 -10.28
N ALA A 528 -4.74 1.55 -9.91
CA ALA A 528 -3.66 2.25 -9.23
C ALA A 528 -2.80 3.16 -10.14
N HIS A 529 -2.95 3.09 -11.47
CA HIS A 529 -2.14 3.86 -12.43
C HIS A 529 -0.65 3.81 -12.09
N PHE A 530 -0.06 4.94 -11.71
CA PHE A 530 1.37 5.01 -11.32
C PHE A 530 1.63 4.63 -9.85
N GLY A 531 0.59 4.24 -9.08
CA GLY A 531 0.67 4.01 -7.64
C GLY A 531 0.69 5.31 -6.84
N GLY A 532 0.02 6.36 -7.35
CA GLY A 532 0.00 7.69 -6.75
C GLY A 532 -0.69 7.72 -5.39
N LEU A 533 -1.84 7.05 -5.24
CA LEU A 533 -2.52 6.91 -3.95
C LEU A 533 -1.59 6.29 -2.89
N ASN A 534 -0.91 5.18 -3.24
CA ASN A 534 0.02 4.52 -2.33
C ASN A 534 1.17 5.46 -1.90
N ALA A 535 1.75 6.19 -2.86
CA ALA A 535 2.81 7.15 -2.58
C ALA A 535 2.34 8.28 -1.67
N ALA A 536 1.15 8.83 -1.90
CA ALA A 536 0.58 9.89 -1.09
C ALA A 536 0.25 9.43 0.35
N LEU A 537 -0.25 8.21 0.51
CA LEU A 537 -0.47 7.61 1.84
C LEU A 537 0.85 7.40 2.60
N LEU A 538 1.92 7.02 1.88
CA LEU A 538 3.27 6.92 2.45
C LEU A 538 3.81 8.29 2.86
N ASP A 539 3.72 9.30 1.99
CA ASP A 539 4.15 10.68 2.28
C ASP A 539 3.38 11.26 3.47
N ALA A 540 2.08 10.95 3.58
CA ALA A 540 1.23 11.28 4.74
C ALA A 540 1.49 10.40 5.97
N ARG A 541 2.50 9.51 5.95
CA ARG A 541 2.90 8.62 7.05
C ARG A 541 1.75 7.77 7.60
N LYS A 542 0.86 7.29 6.72
CA LYS A 542 -0.22 6.41 7.14
C LYS A 542 0.29 4.98 7.34
N SER A 543 -0.09 4.33 8.43
CA SER A 543 0.30 2.95 8.76
C SER A 543 -0.55 1.92 8.01
N VAL A 544 -0.62 2.04 6.69
CA VAL A 544 -1.39 1.19 5.79
C VAL A 544 -0.49 0.53 4.77
N TRP A 545 -0.94 -0.60 4.22
CA TRP A 545 -0.42 -1.12 2.98
C TRP A 545 -1.50 -1.08 1.91
N VAL A 546 -1.08 -0.90 0.67
CA VAL A 546 -1.98 -0.76 -0.47
C VAL A 546 -1.74 -1.91 -1.44
N MET A 547 -2.78 -2.66 -1.77
CA MET A 547 -2.80 -3.55 -2.93
C MET A 547 -3.08 -2.70 -4.17
N ASN A 548 -2.03 -2.45 -4.94
CA ASN A 548 -2.15 -1.70 -6.19
C ASN A 548 -2.59 -2.66 -7.30
N VAL A 549 -3.80 -2.51 -7.80
CA VAL A 549 -4.31 -3.34 -8.89
C VAL A 549 -4.25 -2.57 -10.19
N ILE A 550 -3.69 -3.21 -11.22
CA ILE A 550 -3.74 -2.72 -12.59
C ILE A 550 -4.74 -3.58 -13.36
N PRO A 551 -5.86 -2.99 -13.82
CA PRO A 551 -6.84 -3.70 -14.63
C PRO A 551 -6.23 -4.20 -15.95
N THR A 552 -6.60 -5.42 -16.35
CA THR A 552 -6.12 -6.00 -17.63
C THR A 552 -6.71 -5.30 -18.86
N SER A 553 -7.77 -4.53 -18.69
CA SER A 553 -8.43 -3.71 -19.72
C SER A 553 -7.69 -2.41 -20.03
N GLY A 554 -6.77 -1.98 -19.16
CA GLY A 554 -6.06 -0.72 -19.28
C GLY A 554 -4.57 -0.84 -19.55
N PRO A 555 -3.85 0.30 -19.56
CA PRO A 555 -2.40 0.32 -19.70
C PRO A 555 -1.71 -0.39 -18.52
N ASN A 556 -0.73 -1.23 -18.81
CA ASN A 556 0.00 -1.97 -17.79
C ASN A 556 1.10 -1.12 -17.12
N TYR A 557 0.77 -0.46 -16.02
CA TYR A 557 1.72 0.27 -15.16
C TYR A 557 2.25 -0.56 -13.98
N LEU A 558 1.87 -1.82 -13.86
CA LEU A 558 2.32 -2.66 -12.75
C LEU A 558 3.85 -2.78 -12.64
N PRO A 559 4.62 -2.90 -13.77
CA PRO A 559 6.08 -2.88 -13.70
C PRO A 559 6.66 -1.63 -13.02
N LEU A 560 6.07 -0.46 -13.27
CA LEU A 560 6.46 0.80 -12.62
C LEU A 560 6.19 0.77 -11.12
N ILE A 561 5.00 0.35 -10.71
CA ILE A 561 4.58 0.27 -9.30
C ILE A 561 5.55 -0.61 -8.51
N LEU A 562 5.89 -1.79 -9.06
CA LEU A 562 6.81 -2.72 -8.42
C LEU A 562 8.25 -2.18 -8.40
N ASP A 563 8.66 -1.44 -9.41
CA ASP A 563 9.98 -0.80 -9.44
C ASP A 563 10.08 0.37 -8.45
N ARG A 564 8.97 1.04 -8.15
CA ARG A 564 8.84 2.01 -7.05
C ARG A 564 8.94 1.36 -5.65
N GLY A 565 8.97 0.04 -5.55
CA GLY A 565 9.05 -0.69 -4.28
C GLY A 565 7.70 -0.85 -3.58
N PHE A 566 6.60 -0.75 -4.31
CA PHE A 566 5.25 -1.06 -3.87
C PHE A 566 4.87 -2.50 -4.26
N VAL A 567 3.79 -3.02 -3.69
CA VAL A 567 3.18 -4.30 -4.09
C VAL A 567 1.96 -4.05 -4.96
N GLY A 568 1.69 -4.96 -5.86
CA GLY A 568 0.52 -4.86 -6.74
C GLY A 568 0.39 -6.06 -7.65
N VAL A 569 -0.74 -6.19 -8.32
CA VAL A 569 -1.08 -7.31 -9.21
C VAL A 569 -1.83 -6.87 -10.45
N LEU A 570 -1.77 -7.67 -11.52
CA LEU A 570 -2.70 -7.58 -12.64
C LEU A 570 -4.00 -8.28 -12.25
N HIS A 571 -5.14 -7.70 -12.62
CA HIS A 571 -6.44 -8.33 -12.40
C HIS A 571 -7.49 -7.95 -13.44
N ASP A 572 -8.38 -8.88 -13.76
CA ASP A 572 -9.57 -8.65 -14.57
C ASP A 572 -10.79 -8.49 -13.64
N TRP A 573 -11.37 -7.29 -13.60
CA TRP A 573 -12.48 -7.01 -12.68
C TRP A 573 -13.81 -7.69 -13.05
N CYS A 574 -13.88 -8.37 -14.18
CA CYS A 574 -14.97 -9.31 -14.46
C CYS A 574 -14.85 -10.61 -13.67
N GLU A 575 -13.72 -10.83 -12.99
CA GLU A 575 -13.47 -11.99 -12.14
C GLU A 575 -13.39 -11.59 -10.68
N ALA A 576 -13.47 -12.59 -9.78
CA ALA A 576 -13.28 -12.37 -8.36
C ALA A 576 -11.81 -12.11 -8.03
N PHE A 577 -11.55 -11.17 -7.15
CA PHE A 577 -10.21 -10.90 -6.66
C PHE A 577 -9.71 -12.05 -5.77
N PRO A 578 -8.46 -12.52 -5.91
CA PRO A 578 -7.93 -13.69 -5.21
C PRO A 578 -7.63 -13.39 -3.73
N THR A 579 -8.68 -13.07 -2.97
CA THR A 579 -8.62 -12.77 -1.54
C THR A 579 -9.87 -13.24 -0.83
N TYR A 580 -9.78 -13.41 0.47
CA TYR A 580 -10.91 -13.77 1.32
C TYR A 580 -11.91 -12.61 1.47
N PRO A 581 -13.17 -12.89 1.81
CA PRO A 581 -14.13 -11.84 2.16
C PRO A 581 -13.62 -10.99 3.32
N ARG A 582 -14.07 -9.74 3.40
CA ARG A 582 -13.78 -8.83 4.52
C ARG A 582 -12.28 -8.57 4.74
N THR A 583 -11.54 -8.38 3.66
CA THR A 583 -10.09 -8.15 3.68
C THR A 583 -9.72 -6.68 3.84
N TYR A 584 -10.40 -5.79 3.12
CA TYR A 584 -9.99 -4.39 2.99
C TYR A 584 -10.85 -3.46 3.84
N ASP A 585 -10.19 -2.49 4.45
CA ASP A 585 -10.84 -1.41 5.21
C ASP A 585 -11.27 -0.27 4.32
N LEU A 586 -10.53 -0.06 3.22
CA LEU A 586 -10.80 0.94 2.19
C LEU A 586 -10.62 0.32 0.81
N VAL A 587 -11.61 0.49 -0.04
CA VAL A 587 -11.57 0.22 -1.48
C VAL A 587 -11.61 1.56 -2.22
N HIS A 588 -10.65 1.76 -3.10
CA HIS A 588 -10.52 2.98 -3.89
C HIS A 588 -10.48 2.67 -5.38
N ALA A 589 -11.12 3.50 -6.20
CA ALA A 589 -10.98 3.44 -7.64
C ALA A 589 -11.11 4.85 -8.27
N ASN A 590 -10.17 5.19 -9.13
CA ASN A 590 -10.16 6.43 -9.90
C ASN A 590 -10.18 6.09 -11.41
N GLY A 591 -11.24 6.49 -12.12
CA GLY A 591 -11.41 6.24 -13.55
C GLY A 591 -11.65 4.77 -13.93
N LEU A 592 -11.92 3.90 -12.96
CA LEU A 592 -12.14 2.47 -13.21
C LEU A 592 -13.45 2.21 -13.95
N LEU A 593 -14.52 2.91 -13.56
CA LEU A 593 -15.82 2.69 -14.16
C LEU A 593 -15.84 3.11 -15.63
N SER A 594 -15.19 4.22 -15.98
CA SER A 594 -15.00 4.66 -17.37
C SER A 594 -14.21 3.66 -18.18
N MET A 595 -13.18 3.04 -17.57
CA MET A 595 -12.34 2.04 -18.24
C MET A 595 -13.09 0.75 -18.51
N GLU A 596 -13.81 0.22 -17.52
CA GLU A 596 -14.47 -1.10 -17.62
C GLU A 596 -15.85 -1.04 -18.29
N PHE A 597 -16.57 0.08 -18.16
CA PHE A 597 -17.98 0.19 -18.60
C PHE A 597 -18.24 1.34 -19.58
N GLY A 598 -17.22 2.11 -19.98
CA GLY A 598 -17.40 3.28 -20.85
C GLY A 598 -17.69 2.92 -22.31
N GLN A 599 -16.92 2.03 -22.93
CA GLN A 599 -17.05 1.71 -24.36
C GLN A 599 -17.43 0.25 -24.64
N HIS A 600 -16.88 -0.69 -23.91
CA HIS A 600 -17.11 -2.12 -24.07
C HIS A 600 -17.43 -2.76 -22.73
N ILE A 601 -18.71 -3.09 -22.54
CA ILE A 601 -19.16 -3.76 -21.32
C ILE A 601 -18.87 -5.25 -21.45
N ARG A 602 -17.90 -5.74 -20.67
CA ARG A 602 -17.53 -7.17 -20.63
C ARG A 602 -18.33 -7.95 -19.60
N CYS A 603 -18.70 -7.31 -18.50
CA CYS A 603 -19.49 -7.88 -17.41
C CYS A 603 -20.41 -6.80 -16.80
N PRO A 604 -21.48 -7.17 -16.08
CA PRO A 604 -22.36 -6.21 -15.44
C PRO A 604 -21.63 -5.39 -14.37
N MET A 605 -21.84 -4.07 -14.33
CA MET A 605 -21.25 -3.21 -13.29
C MET A 605 -21.65 -3.67 -11.87
N PHE A 606 -22.85 -4.21 -11.74
CA PHE A 606 -23.35 -4.70 -10.46
C PHE A 606 -22.49 -5.86 -9.89
N ASP A 607 -21.93 -6.71 -10.75
CA ASP A 607 -21.04 -7.79 -10.31
C ASP A 607 -19.77 -7.24 -9.67
N LEU A 608 -19.25 -6.09 -10.17
CA LEU A 608 -18.14 -5.37 -9.57
C LEU A 608 -18.51 -4.86 -8.15
N PHE A 609 -19.73 -4.36 -7.98
CA PHE A 609 -20.21 -3.89 -6.68
C PHE A 609 -20.39 -5.04 -5.67
N ILE A 610 -20.87 -6.21 -6.10
CA ILE A 610 -20.93 -7.42 -5.27
C ILE A 610 -19.51 -7.84 -4.86
N GLU A 611 -18.54 -7.75 -5.77
CA GLU A 611 -17.15 -8.07 -5.46
C GLU A 611 -16.54 -7.07 -4.45
N MET A 612 -16.78 -5.77 -4.64
CA MET A 612 -16.38 -4.77 -3.65
C MET A 612 -17.02 -5.06 -2.28
N ASP A 613 -18.31 -5.43 -2.24
CA ASP A 613 -18.97 -5.80 -0.98
C ASP A 613 -18.29 -7.00 -0.35
N ARG A 614 -18.01 -8.04 -1.13
CA ARG A 614 -17.34 -9.25 -0.61
C ARG A 614 -15.99 -8.95 0.04
N VAL A 615 -15.14 -8.17 -0.63
CA VAL A 615 -13.77 -7.89 -0.15
C VAL A 615 -13.70 -6.81 0.93
N LEU A 616 -14.73 -5.97 1.03
CA LEU A 616 -14.80 -4.88 2.01
C LEU A 616 -15.24 -5.39 3.39
N ARG A 617 -14.57 -4.95 4.43
CA ARG A 617 -14.96 -5.22 5.81
C ARG A 617 -16.28 -4.50 6.17
N PRO A 618 -17.07 -5.03 7.11
CA PRO A 618 -18.15 -4.26 7.73
C PRO A 618 -17.61 -2.90 8.22
N GLU A 619 -18.40 -1.84 8.01
CA GLU A 619 -18.03 -0.45 8.30
C GLU A 619 -16.83 0.08 7.49
N GLY A 620 -16.33 -0.70 6.52
CA GLY A 620 -15.31 -0.27 5.58
C GLY A 620 -15.82 0.77 4.58
N TRP A 621 -14.89 1.45 3.93
CA TRP A 621 -15.16 2.58 3.05
C TRP A 621 -14.88 2.26 1.59
N VAL A 622 -15.68 2.85 0.71
CA VAL A 622 -15.44 2.86 -0.73
C VAL A 622 -15.34 4.30 -1.20
N ILE A 623 -14.32 4.60 -1.98
CA ILE A 623 -14.13 5.91 -2.63
C ILE A 623 -14.00 5.66 -4.14
N LEU A 624 -14.98 6.13 -4.90
CA LEU A 624 -14.95 6.05 -6.37
C LEU A 624 -14.92 7.46 -6.94
N ARG A 625 -14.04 7.70 -7.90
CA ARG A 625 -13.97 8.94 -8.67
C ARG A 625 -14.09 8.60 -10.14
N ASP A 626 -15.10 9.19 -10.81
CA ASP A 626 -15.37 8.94 -12.22
C ASP A 626 -16.32 10.00 -12.79
N THR A 627 -16.71 9.87 -14.06
CA THR A 627 -17.65 10.77 -14.73
C THR A 627 -19.04 10.74 -14.09
N VAL A 628 -19.73 11.87 -14.16
CA VAL A 628 -21.05 12.06 -13.52
C VAL A 628 -22.04 10.92 -13.82
N PRO A 629 -22.25 10.48 -15.09
CA PRO A 629 -23.24 9.43 -15.39
C PRO A 629 -22.89 8.08 -14.72
N LEU A 630 -21.59 7.75 -14.67
CA LEU A 630 -21.15 6.48 -14.08
C LEU A 630 -21.22 6.52 -12.54
N ILE A 631 -20.97 7.68 -11.94
CA ILE A 631 -21.12 7.86 -10.48
C ILE A 631 -22.59 7.78 -10.07
N GLU A 632 -23.54 8.35 -10.82
CA GLU A 632 -24.97 8.21 -10.50
C GLU A 632 -25.45 6.74 -10.65
N LEU A 633 -24.95 6.03 -11.66
CA LEU A 633 -25.21 4.59 -11.79
C LEU A 633 -24.58 3.80 -10.62
N ALA A 634 -23.36 4.11 -10.27
CA ALA A 634 -22.65 3.52 -9.11
C ALA A 634 -23.42 3.76 -7.80
N ARG A 635 -23.93 4.97 -7.58
CA ARG A 635 -24.80 5.31 -6.44
C ARG A 635 -26.05 4.41 -6.38
N SER A 636 -26.67 4.13 -7.52
CA SER A 636 -27.83 3.23 -7.57
C SER A 636 -27.48 1.79 -7.15
N HIS A 637 -26.29 1.30 -7.55
CA HIS A 637 -25.79 -0.01 -7.12
C HIS A 637 -25.44 -0.03 -5.63
N ALA A 638 -24.81 1.02 -5.11
CA ALA A 638 -24.53 1.17 -3.67
C ALA A 638 -25.82 1.13 -2.84
N ALA A 639 -26.89 1.82 -3.30
CA ALA A 639 -28.20 1.78 -2.65
C ALA A 639 -28.80 0.37 -2.63
N ARG A 640 -28.66 -0.42 -3.70
CA ARG A 640 -29.10 -1.84 -3.74
C ARG A 640 -28.35 -2.70 -2.71
N LEU A 641 -27.09 -2.39 -2.41
CA LEU A 641 -26.28 -3.05 -1.39
C LEU A 641 -26.54 -2.48 0.01
N LYS A 642 -27.44 -1.51 0.15
CA LYS A 642 -27.76 -0.82 1.41
C LYS A 642 -26.56 -0.07 2.00
N TRP A 643 -25.60 0.35 1.16
CA TRP A 643 -24.48 1.17 1.61
C TRP A 643 -24.94 2.61 1.86
N ASP A 644 -24.37 3.26 2.88
CA ASP A 644 -24.50 4.71 3.03
C ASP A 644 -23.62 5.39 1.98
N ALA A 645 -24.24 6.08 1.03
CA ALA A 645 -23.59 6.60 -0.17
C ALA A 645 -23.78 8.12 -0.28
N ARG A 646 -22.67 8.85 -0.47
CA ARG A 646 -22.66 10.31 -0.64
C ARG A 646 -21.88 10.69 -1.89
N VAL A 647 -22.48 11.56 -2.71
CA VAL A 647 -21.83 12.12 -3.91
C VAL A 647 -21.31 13.51 -3.58
N ILE A 648 -20.06 13.78 -3.94
CA ILE A 648 -19.38 15.05 -3.72
C ILE A 648 -18.90 15.57 -5.08
N GLU A 649 -19.12 16.85 -5.34
CA GLU A 649 -18.64 17.50 -6.55
C GLU A 649 -17.13 17.78 -6.42
N VAL A 650 -16.40 17.52 -7.50
CA VAL A 650 -14.98 17.85 -7.61
C VAL A 650 -14.88 19.18 -8.34
N GLU A 651 -14.26 20.18 -7.69
CA GLU A 651 -14.13 21.53 -8.26
C GLU A 651 -13.45 21.48 -9.64
N SER A 652 -14.04 22.15 -10.61
CA SER A 652 -13.51 22.33 -11.97
C SER A 652 -13.37 21.05 -12.81
N SER A 653 -14.11 20.00 -12.52
CA SER A 653 -14.04 18.72 -13.23
C SER A 653 -15.44 18.20 -13.59
N ASP A 654 -15.56 17.53 -14.73
CA ASP A 654 -16.76 16.76 -15.11
C ASP A 654 -16.88 15.42 -14.36
N GLU A 655 -16.08 15.24 -13.32
CA GLU A 655 -16.05 14.07 -12.48
C GLU A 655 -16.71 14.34 -11.12
N LYS A 656 -17.24 13.29 -10.52
CA LYS A 656 -17.75 13.31 -9.15
C LYS A 656 -17.04 12.26 -8.30
N LEU A 657 -17.10 12.46 -7.01
CA LEU A 657 -16.61 11.55 -6.01
C LEU A 657 -17.80 10.88 -5.31
N LEU A 658 -17.86 9.55 -5.33
CA LEU A 658 -18.81 8.77 -4.56
C LEU A 658 -18.09 8.17 -3.36
N ILE A 659 -18.54 8.52 -2.15
CA ILE A 659 -18.06 7.95 -0.90
C ILE A 659 -19.16 7.09 -0.31
N CYS A 660 -18.84 5.83 -0.06
CA CYS A 660 -19.77 4.90 0.55
C CYS A 660 -19.18 4.27 1.82
N GLN A 661 -20.06 3.92 2.75
CA GLN A 661 -19.73 3.07 3.88
C GLN A 661 -20.59 1.82 3.87
N LYS A 662 -19.97 0.65 3.99
CA LYS A 662 -20.67 -0.63 4.11
C LYS A 662 -21.30 -0.75 5.49
N PRO A 663 -22.62 -1.08 5.61
CA PRO A 663 -23.25 -1.28 6.91
C PRO A 663 -22.74 -2.56 7.59
N PHE A 664 -22.82 -2.58 8.91
CA PHE A 664 -22.54 -3.78 9.67
C PHE A 664 -23.82 -4.62 9.84
N SER A 665 -24.14 -5.42 8.82
CA SER A 665 -25.23 -6.39 8.88
C SER A 665 -24.81 -7.61 9.67
N ARG A 666 -25.47 -7.90 10.79
CA ARG A 666 -25.25 -9.10 11.61
C ARG A 666 -26.23 -10.20 11.22
N ARG A 667 -25.76 -11.46 11.25
CA ARG A 667 -26.69 -12.59 11.27
C ARG A 667 -27.55 -12.50 12.54
N GLN A 668 -28.84 -12.63 12.39
CA GLN A 668 -29.71 -12.87 13.56
C GLN A 668 -29.37 -14.26 14.07
N ALA A 669 -29.05 -14.38 15.34
CA ALA A 669 -28.91 -15.67 16.01
C ALA A 669 -30.25 -16.38 15.91
N SER A 670 -30.34 -17.46 15.12
CA SER A 670 -31.51 -18.33 15.01
C SER A 670 -31.61 -19.23 16.22
#